data_5d4f7304b39ecfea06831f52434e277e
#
_entry.id   5d4f7304b39ecfea06831f52434e277e
#
_cell.length_a   1.000
_cell.length_b   1.000
_cell.length_c   1.000
_cell.angle_alpha   90.00
_cell.angle_beta   90.00
_cell.angle_gamma   90.00
#
_symmetry.space_group_name_H-M   'P 1'
#
loop_
_entity.id
_entity.type
_entity.pdbx_description
1 polymer ?
#
loop_
_entity_poly.entity_id
_entity_poly.type
_entity_poly.pdbx_seq_one_letter_code
_entity_poly.pdbx_strand_id
1 'polypeptide(L)'
;MNIPFAFWLVPVASVIALSMAFIFFRQMMSADEGTPRMREIAGHVRHGAMAYLRQQYKVVTYVFIALALIFALMAYVLKVQNPWVPFAFLTGGFFSGLAGFFGMKTATYASARTANAARKSLDGGLRIAFRSGAVMGLTVVGLGLLDIAGWFLVLSFVYQGENMALITITTTMLTFGMGASTQALFARVGGGIYTKAADVGADIVGKVEADIPEDDPRNPATIADNVGDNVGDVAGMGADLYESYCGSILSTAALGATAFALNGDMQMRAVIAPMLIAAVGVFLSIFGIYLVRTKEGATMKDLLRSLSIGTNISALFIAGATFAILYLLGIENWLGLSFSVVTGLVAGVIIGQATEYYTSHSYKPTQRISEAGLTGSATVIIKGVGTGMLSTCIPVVTIGVAIMLSYMFANGFDLTMSAESISHGLYGIGIAAVGMLSTLGITLATDAYGPIADNAGGNAEMSQLGEEVRHRTDALDALGNTTAATGKGFAIGSAALTALALLASYVEEIKIAMIRAIEDGREFIHPLTQQVFDPASATMPDFMEFFQVNLMNPKVLVGVFIGAMAAFLFCGMTMEAVGRAAQKMVEEVRRQFREIAGILEGKATPDYGSCVEISTRAAQHEMLVPSLLAIAIPIIVGIVLGVAGVLGLLVGGLAGGFTLAVFMANAGGAWDNAKKMVEEGNFGGKGSFAHKATIVGDTVGDPFKDTSGPSLNILIKLMSMVSIVMAGLTVAFA
;
A
#
# COMPACT_ATOMS: atom_id res chain seq x y z
N MET A 1 16.12 -29.51 10.84
CA MET A 1 15.62 -28.27 11.50
C MET A 1 14.30 -28.62 12.16
N ASN A 2 14.16 -28.48 13.48
CA ASN A 2 12.90 -28.77 14.16
C ASN A 2 12.02 -27.53 14.15
N ILE A 3 10.97 -27.55 13.31
CA ILE A 3 10.00 -26.46 13.25
C ILE A 3 9.08 -26.55 14.49
N PRO A 4 8.99 -25.50 15.33
CA PRO A 4 8.11 -25.50 16.49
C PRO A 4 6.65 -25.73 16.13
N PHE A 5 5.90 -26.44 16.97
CA PHE A 5 4.47 -26.69 16.74
C PHE A 5 3.65 -25.41 16.56
N ALA A 6 4.04 -24.33 17.22
CA ALA A 6 3.39 -23.03 17.12
C ALA A 6 3.37 -22.48 15.66
N PHE A 7 4.38 -22.80 14.84
CA PHE A 7 4.43 -22.37 13.44
C PHE A 7 3.18 -22.79 12.65
N TRP A 8 2.61 -23.96 12.95
CA TRP A 8 1.44 -24.45 12.21
C TRP A 8 0.20 -23.59 12.35
N LEU A 9 0.18 -22.65 13.31
CA LEU A 9 -0.85 -21.61 13.39
C LEU A 9 -0.85 -20.70 12.15
N VAL A 10 0.30 -20.48 11.49
CA VAL A 10 0.43 -19.60 10.33
C VAL A 10 -0.33 -20.14 9.12
N PRO A 11 -0.07 -21.36 8.61
CA PRO A 11 -0.86 -21.91 7.51
C PRO A 11 -2.34 -22.12 7.88
N VAL A 12 -2.67 -22.43 9.14
CA VAL A 12 -4.06 -22.54 9.62
C VAL A 12 -4.76 -21.18 9.53
N ALA A 13 -4.11 -20.11 9.98
CA ALA A 13 -4.66 -18.75 9.88
C ALA A 13 -4.88 -18.35 8.41
N SER A 14 -3.95 -18.68 7.51
CA SER A 14 -4.10 -18.47 6.08
C SER A 14 -5.35 -19.15 5.51
N VAL A 15 -5.52 -20.44 5.79
CA VAL A 15 -6.68 -21.23 5.32
C VAL A 15 -7.98 -20.65 5.87
N ILE A 16 -8.01 -20.25 7.15
CA ILE A 16 -9.19 -19.63 7.77
C ILE A 16 -9.49 -18.26 7.14
N ALA A 17 -8.47 -17.42 6.90
CA ALA A 17 -8.65 -16.13 6.22
C ALA A 17 -9.29 -16.30 4.83
N LEU A 18 -8.74 -17.19 4.01
CA LEU A 18 -9.23 -17.48 2.66
C LEU A 18 -10.63 -18.11 2.67
N SER A 19 -10.90 -18.98 3.64
CA SER A 19 -12.23 -19.58 3.82
C SER A 19 -13.28 -18.53 4.21
N MET A 20 -12.93 -17.63 5.12
CA MET A 20 -13.83 -16.52 5.51
C MET A 20 -14.02 -15.52 4.38
N ALA A 21 -12.98 -15.19 3.62
CA ALA A 21 -13.10 -14.38 2.40
C ALA A 21 -14.09 -15.02 1.42
N PHE A 22 -14.00 -16.33 1.20
CA PHE A 22 -14.92 -17.06 0.33
C PHE A 22 -16.36 -17.05 0.87
N ILE A 23 -16.54 -17.20 2.19
CA ILE A 23 -17.86 -17.13 2.84
C ILE A 23 -18.48 -15.74 2.65
N PHE A 24 -17.73 -14.66 2.90
CA PHE A 24 -18.22 -13.29 2.69
C PHE A 24 -18.51 -13.02 1.22
N PHE A 25 -17.66 -13.48 0.31
CA PHE A 25 -17.93 -13.40 -1.13
C PHE A 25 -19.23 -14.11 -1.50
N ARG A 26 -19.46 -15.33 -1.00
CA ARG A 26 -20.71 -16.05 -1.22
C ARG A 26 -21.92 -15.33 -0.64
N GLN A 27 -21.81 -14.77 0.55
CA GLN A 27 -22.87 -13.97 1.17
C GLN A 27 -23.21 -12.74 0.33
N MET A 28 -22.21 -12.01 -0.16
CA MET A 28 -22.38 -10.87 -1.06
C MET A 28 -23.05 -11.31 -2.36
N MET A 29 -22.61 -12.39 -2.98
CA MET A 29 -23.19 -12.90 -4.25
C MET A 29 -24.63 -13.39 -4.10
N SER A 30 -25.06 -13.80 -2.90
CA SER A 30 -26.45 -14.20 -2.64
C SER A 30 -27.41 -13.00 -2.51
N ALA A 31 -26.88 -11.78 -2.33
CA ALA A 31 -27.68 -10.58 -2.31
C ALA A 31 -28.16 -10.21 -3.72
N ASP A 32 -29.39 -9.70 -3.82
CA ASP A 32 -29.97 -9.29 -5.08
C ASP A 32 -29.22 -8.08 -5.68
N GLU A 33 -28.90 -8.17 -6.97
CA GLU A 33 -28.20 -7.13 -7.73
C GLU A 33 -29.09 -5.95 -8.13
N GLY A 34 -30.38 -6.07 -7.95
CA GLY A 34 -31.35 -5.01 -8.20
C GLY A 34 -32.02 -5.06 -9.58
N THR A 35 -32.39 -3.88 -10.07
CA THR A 35 -33.16 -3.72 -11.32
C THR A 35 -32.36 -4.13 -12.57
N PRO A 36 -33.01 -4.40 -13.71
CA PRO A 36 -32.30 -4.66 -14.97
C PRO A 36 -31.30 -3.56 -15.33
N ARG A 37 -31.62 -2.29 -15.09
CA ARG A 37 -30.74 -1.16 -15.37
C ARG A 37 -29.50 -1.16 -14.46
N MET A 38 -29.66 -1.45 -13.17
CA MET A 38 -28.52 -1.60 -12.26
C MET A 38 -27.56 -2.71 -12.69
N ARG A 39 -28.10 -3.83 -13.16
CA ARG A 39 -27.30 -4.98 -13.67
C ARG A 39 -26.55 -4.64 -14.95
N GLU A 40 -27.20 -3.87 -15.85
CA GLU A 40 -26.60 -3.41 -17.10
C GLU A 40 -25.38 -2.52 -16.80
N ILE A 41 -25.55 -1.50 -15.96
CA ILE A 41 -24.47 -0.57 -15.56
C ILE A 41 -23.33 -1.32 -14.89
N ALA A 42 -23.63 -2.16 -13.89
CA ALA A 42 -22.64 -3.01 -13.23
C ALA A 42 -21.94 -3.96 -14.22
N GLY A 43 -22.65 -4.40 -15.28
CA GLY A 43 -22.11 -5.20 -16.37
C GLY A 43 -21.05 -4.43 -17.18
N HIS A 44 -21.30 -3.17 -17.51
CA HIS A 44 -20.33 -2.31 -18.19
C HIS A 44 -19.08 -2.09 -17.35
N VAL A 45 -19.22 -1.78 -16.05
CA VAL A 45 -18.09 -1.60 -15.13
C VAL A 45 -17.27 -2.89 -15.03
N ARG A 46 -17.92 -4.05 -14.84
CA ARG A 46 -17.22 -5.35 -14.79
C ARG A 46 -16.44 -5.65 -16.06
N HIS A 47 -17.06 -5.37 -17.22
CA HIS A 47 -16.42 -5.62 -18.51
C HIS A 47 -15.18 -4.74 -18.69
N GLY A 48 -15.31 -3.45 -18.41
CA GLY A 48 -14.20 -2.50 -18.46
C GLY A 48 -13.05 -2.87 -17.50
N ALA A 49 -13.35 -3.16 -16.25
CA ALA A 49 -12.36 -3.55 -15.25
C ALA A 49 -11.61 -4.84 -15.64
N MET A 50 -12.32 -5.84 -16.16
CA MET A 50 -11.68 -7.09 -16.65
C MET A 50 -10.84 -6.88 -17.90
N ALA A 51 -11.27 -5.99 -18.81
CA ALA A 51 -10.49 -5.65 -20.01
C ALA A 51 -9.18 -4.95 -19.63
N TYR A 52 -9.25 -3.99 -18.71
CA TYR A 52 -8.07 -3.32 -18.16
C TYR A 52 -7.09 -4.31 -17.52
N LEU A 53 -7.55 -5.16 -16.58
CA LEU A 53 -6.67 -6.11 -15.90
C LEU A 53 -6.00 -7.10 -16.84
N ARG A 54 -6.71 -7.61 -17.83
CA ARG A 54 -6.13 -8.51 -18.84
C ARG A 54 -4.98 -7.83 -19.57
N GLN A 55 -5.15 -6.58 -19.96
CA GLN A 55 -4.10 -5.83 -20.65
C GLN A 55 -2.93 -5.51 -19.71
N GLN A 56 -3.22 -5.08 -18.49
CA GLN A 56 -2.20 -4.79 -17.49
C GLN A 56 -1.36 -6.04 -17.17
N TYR A 57 -1.99 -7.16 -16.87
CA TYR A 57 -1.27 -8.39 -16.55
C TYR A 57 -0.45 -8.91 -17.72
N LYS A 58 -0.91 -8.70 -18.96
CA LYS A 58 -0.12 -9.01 -20.14
C LYS A 58 1.18 -8.20 -20.19
N VAL A 59 1.12 -6.88 -19.98
CA VAL A 59 2.31 -6.01 -19.97
C VAL A 59 3.24 -6.37 -18.83
N VAL A 60 2.68 -6.51 -17.62
CA VAL A 60 3.45 -6.87 -16.42
C VAL A 60 4.13 -8.25 -16.57
N THR A 61 3.45 -9.22 -17.18
CA THR A 61 4.04 -10.56 -17.43
C THR A 61 5.29 -10.46 -18.28
N TYR A 62 5.33 -9.61 -19.32
CA TYR A 62 6.55 -9.42 -20.10
C TYR A 62 7.70 -8.84 -19.26
N VAL A 63 7.41 -7.87 -18.39
CA VAL A 63 8.42 -7.31 -17.47
C VAL A 63 8.92 -8.40 -16.51
N PHE A 64 8.00 -9.20 -15.95
CA PHE A 64 8.35 -10.28 -15.03
C PHE A 64 9.20 -11.35 -15.68
N ILE A 65 8.90 -11.75 -16.91
CA ILE A 65 9.72 -12.70 -17.68
C ILE A 65 11.13 -12.13 -17.91
N ALA A 66 11.23 -10.86 -18.31
CA ALA A 66 12.52 -10.21 -18.53
C ALA A 66 13.36 -10.16 -17.25
N LEU A 67 12.79 -9.73 -16.13
CA LEU A 67 13.47 -9.67 -14.84
C LEU A 67 13.82 -11.06 -14.31
N ALA A 68 12.93 -12.05 -14.43
CA ALA A 68 13.21 -13.43 -14.03
C ALA A 68 14.38 -14.04 -14.82
N LEU A 69 14.50 -13.74 -16.12
CA LEU A 69 15.63 -14.16 -16.93
C LEU A 69 16.94 -13.50 -16.48
N ILE A 70 16.92 -12.21 -16.13
CA ILE A 70 18.06 -11.49 -15.56
C ILE A 70 18.48 -12.16 -14.24
N PHE A 71 17.52 -12.43 -13.34
CA PHE A 71 17.83 -13.10 -12.06
C PHE A 71 18.31 -14.53 -12.25
N ALA A 72 17.79 -15.26 -13.23
CA ALA A 72 18.31 -16.59 -13.58
C ALA A 72 19.75 -16.51 -14.10
N LEU A 73 20.09 -15.53 -14.93
CA LEU A 73 21.46 -15.27 -15.36
C LEU A 73 22.37 -14.98 -14.15
N MET A 74 21.93 -14.12 -13.22
CA MET A 74 22.70 -13.76 -12.02
C MET A 74 22.89 -14.96 -11.09
N ALA A 75 21.87 -15.80 -10.94
CA ALA A 75 21.89 -16.96 -10.04
C ALA A 75 22.68 -18.15 -10.61
N TYR A 76 22.45 -18.51 -11.88
CA TYR A 76 22.98 -19.75 -12.45
C TYR A 76 24.25 -19.58 -13.28
N VAL A 77 24.45 -18.40 -13.89
CA VAL A 77 25.63 -18.13 -14.74
C VAL A 77 26.67 -17.32 -13.96
N LEU A 78 26.27 -16.18 -13.40
CA LEU A 78 27.18 -15.31 -12.65
C LEU A 78 27.43 -15.79 -11.21
N LYS A 79 26.51 -16.61 -10.66
CA LYS A 79 26.57 -17.16 -9.30
C LYS A 79 26.64 -16.09 -8.19
N VAL A 80 26.16 -14.90 -8.46
CA VAL A 80 26.14 -13.77 -7.49
C VAL A 80 24.87 -13.75 -6.64
N GLN A 81 23.93 -14.68 -6.88
CA GLN A 81 22.63 -14.75 -6.18
C GLN A 81 22.28 -16.20 -5.82
N ASN A 82 21.33 -16.32 -4.86
CA ASN A 82 20.73 -17.61 -4.50
C ASN A 82 19.92 -18.19 -5.69
N PRO A 83 20.03 -19.51 -5.99
CA PRO A 83 19.30 -20.15 -7.09
C PRO A 83 17.77 -20.06 -7.00
N TRP A 84 17.20 -19.84 -5.83
CA TRP A 84 15.75 -19.72 -5.62
C TRP A 84 15.16 -18.34 -5.91
N VAL A 85 16.01 -17.30 -6.06
CA VAL A 85 15.59 -15.91 -6.30
C VAL A 85 14.63 -15.75 -7.48
N PRO A 86 14.88 -16.31 -8.68
CA PRO A 86 13.95 -16.17 -9.80
C PRO A 86 12.56 -16.71 -9.52
N PHE A 87 12.48 -17.84 -8.80
CA PHE A 87 11.19 -18.45 -8.45
C PHE A 87 10.44 -17.67 -7.37
N ALA A 88 11.15 -17.24 -6.33
CA ALA A 88 10.58 -16.41 -5.28
C ALA A 88 10.04 -15.10 -5.84
N PHE A 89 10.78 -14.43 -6.73
CA PHE A 89 10.32 -13.24 -7.44
C PHE A 89 9.01 -13.48 -8.21
N LEU A 90 8.90 -14.58 -8.95
CA LEU A 90 7.69 -14.90 -9.72
C LEU A 90 6.48 -15.19 -8.83
N THR A 91 6.66 -15.92 -7.72
CA THR A 91 5.55 -16.23 -6.80
C THR A 91 5.05 -14.99 -6.09
N GLY A 92 5.94 -14.12 -5.61
CA GLY A 92 5.55 -12.85 -4.98
C GLY A 92 4.70 -11.97 -5.89
N GLY A 93 5.12 -11.83 -7.16
CA GLY A 93 4.32 -11.11 -8.16
C GLY A 93 2.98 -11.77 -8.46
N PHE A 94 2.96 -13.10 -8.58
CA PHE A 94 1.73 -13.86 -8.81
C PHE A 94 0.71 -13.68 -7.69
N PHE A 95 1.09 -13.86 -6.43
CA PHE A 95 0.17 -13.74 -5.30
C PHE A 95 -0.28 -12.29 -5.09
N SER A 96 0.60 -11.31 -5.28
CA SER A 96 0.24 -9.89 -5.24
C SER A 96 -0.80 -9.53 -6.31
N GLY A 97 -0.59 -9.99 -7.56
CA GLY A 97 -1.55 -9.81 -8.65
C GLY A 97 -2.88 -10.53 -8.39
N LEU A 98 -2.81 -11.73 -7.81
CA LEU A 98 -4.00 -12.52 -7.46
C LEU A 98 -4.83 -11.82 -6.37
N ALA A 99 -4.19 -11.21 -5.37
CA ALA A 99 -4.86 -10.42 -4.34
C ALA A 99 -5.62 -9.23 -4.95
N GLY A 100 -4.98 -8.46 -5.83
CA GLY A 100 -5.62 -7.38 -6.57
C GLY A 100 -6.78 -7.84 -7.46
N PHE A 101 -6.64 -8.97 -8.15
CA PHE A 101 -7.68 -9.57 -8.98
C PHE A 101 -8.94 -9.92 -8.17
N PHE A 102 -8.79 -10.62 -7.04
CA PHE A 102 -9.93 -11.00 -6.20
C PHE A 102 -10.60 -9.78 -5.56
N GLY A 103 -9.81 -8.78 -5.15
CA GLY A 103 -10.32 -7.51 -4.64
C GLY A 103 -11.21 -6.81 -5.66
N MET A 104 -10.69 -6.53 -6.85
CA MET A 104 -11.40 -5.88 -7.95
C MET A 104 -12.63 -6.66 -8.38
N LYS A 105 -12.51 -7.98 -8.53
CA LYS A 105 -13.65 -8.83 -8.87
C LYS A 105 -14.76 -8.72 -7.83
N THR A 106 -14.42 -8.74 -6.55
CA THR A 106 -15.40 -8.59 -5.47
C THR A 106 -16.07 -7.22 -5.51
N ALA A 107 -15.29 -6.15 -5.64
CA ALA A 107 -15.80 -4.78 -5.66
C ALA A 107 -16.78 -4.53 -6.81
N THR A 108 -16.45 -4.98 -8.03
CA THR A 108 -17.32 -4.85 -9.21
C THR A 108 -18.62 -5.65 -9.12
N TYR A 109 -18.67 -6.69 -8.30
CA TYR A 109 -19.92 -7.42 -8.02
C TYR A 109 -20.68 -6.84 -6.82
N ALA A 110 -20.00 -6.12 -5.93
CA ALA A 110 -20.58 -5.59 -4.70
C ALA A 110 -21.34 -4.28 -4.91
N SER A 111 -20.89 -3.39 -5.78
CA SER A 111 -21.41 -2.02 -5.92
C SER A 111 -22.92 -1.96 -6.17
N ALA A 112 -23.44 -2.64 -7.21
CA ALA A 112 -24.87 -2.69 -7.49
C ALA A 112 -25.67 -3.35 -6.35
N ARG A 113 -25.11 -4.39 -5.70
CA ARG A 113 -25.75 -5.05 -4.56
C ARG A 113 -25.80 -4.14 -3.34
N THR A 114 -24.78 -3.31 -3.13
CA THR A 114 -24.74 -2.27 -2.10
C THR A 114 -25.83 -1.22 -2.36
N ALA A 115 -25.90 -0.71 -3.58
CA ALA A 115 -26.94 0.24 -3.99
C ALA A 115 -28.37 -0.33 -3.80
N ASN A 116 -28.58 -1.58 -4.20
CA ASN A 116 -29.88 -2.24 -4.02
C ASN A 116 -30.22 -2.50 -2.54
N ALA A 117 -29.23 -2.79 -1.70
CA ALA A 117 -29.44 -2.92 -0.27
C ALA A 117 -29.73 -1.57 0.41
N ALA A 118 -29.09 -0.49 -0.05
CA ALA A 118 -29.35 0.87 0.41
C ALA A 118 -30.79 1.36 0.10
N ARG A 119 -31.46 0.79 -0.90
CA ARG A 119 -32.91 1.01 -1.13
C ARG A 119 -33.76 0.61 0.09
N LYS A 120 -33.31 -0.39 0.84
CA LYS A 120 -34.05 -0.91 2.01
C LYS A 120 -33.61 -0.26 3.31
N SER A 121 -32.30 -0.11 3.51
CA SER A 121 -31.74 0.48 4.74
C SER A 121 -30.28 0.89 4.57
N LEU A 122 -29.85 1.89 5.33
CA LEU A 122 -28.45 2.32 5.40
C LEU A 122 -27.55 1.21 5.95
N ASP A 123 -27.98 0.49 7.01
CA ASP A 123 -27.22 -0.66 7.57
C ASP A 123 -27.05 -1.79 6.55
N GLY A 124 -28.09 -2.05 5.75
CA GLY A 124 -28.00 -3.05 4.68
C GLY A 124 -26.92 -2.73 3.65
N GLY A 125 -26.88 -1.48 3.19
CA GLY A 125 -25.82 -0.98 2.29
C GLY A 125 -24.43 -1.08 2.91
N LEU A 126 -24.24 -0.52 4.10
CA LEU A 126 -22.99 -0.58 4.84
C LEU A 126 -22.49 -2.02 5.01
N ARG A 127 -23.36 -2.92 5.41
CA ARG A 127 -22.99 -4.31 5.70
C ARG A 127 -22.53 -5.07 4.45
N ILE A 128 -23.16 -4.85 3.29
CA ILE A 128 -22.72 -5.47 2.03
C ILE A 128 -21.39 -4.86 1.59
N ALA A 129 -21.27 -3.54 1.55
CA ALA A 129 -20.04 -2.87 1.14
C ALA A 129 -18.86 -3.26 2.04
N PHE A 130 -19.02 -3.19 3.36
CA PHE A 130 -17.95 -3.49 4.31
C PHE A 130 -17.51 -4.96 4.29
N ARG A 131 -18.47 -5.91 4.22
CA ARG A 131 -18.12 -7.34 4.09
C ARG A 131 -17.46 -7.65 2.76
N SER A 132 -17.81 -6.93 1.70
CA SER A 132 -17.13 -7.06 0.41
C SER A 132 -15.71 -6.51 0.47
N GLY A 133 -15.49 -5.39 1.16
CA GLY A 133 -14.14 -4.91 1.50
C GLY A 133 -13.36 -5.94 2.34
N ALA A 134 -14.03 -6.62 3.28
CA ALA A 134 -13.40 -7.67 4.10
C ALA A 134 -12.96 -8.89 3.27
N VAL A 135 -13.62 -9.21 2.15
CA VAL A 135 -13.13 -10.24 1.21
C VAL A 135 -11.73 -9.90 0.74
N MET A 136 -11.49 -8.63 0.37
CA MET A 136 -10.18 -8.18 -0.07
C MET A 136 -9.16 -8.25 1.08
N GLY A 137 -9.48 -7.68 2.25
CA GLY A 137 -8.59 -7.68 3.41
C GLY A 137 -8.14 -9.09 3.80
N LEU A 138 -9.09 -10.02 3.91
CA LEU A 138 -8.80 -11.41 4.27
C LEU A 138 -8.10 -12.18 3.15
N THR A 139 -8.34 -11.86 1.88
CA THR A 139 -7.61 -12.45 0.75
C THR A 139 -6.15 -12.01 0.78
N VAL A 140 -5.86 -10.74 1.01
CA VAL A 140 -4.49 -10.20 1.09
C VAL A 140 -3.70 -10.87 2.21
N VAL A 141 -4.22 -10.86 3.44
CA VAL A 141 -3.50 -11.46 4.58
C VAL A 141 -3.43 -13.00 4.47
N GLY A 142 -4.46 -13.63 3.92
CA GLY A 142 -4.50 -15.07 3.70
C GLY A 142 -3.47 -15.54 2.67
N LEU A 143 -3.41 -14.90 1.51
CA LEU A 143 -2.42 -15.21 0.47
C LEU A 143 -1.01 -14.87 0.93
N GLY A 144 -0.81 -13.77 1.66
CA GLY A 144 0.49 -13.41 2.22
C GLY A 144 1.04 -14.45 3.18
N LEU A 145 0.22 -14.90 4.14
CA LEU A 145 0.63 -15.96 5.07
C LEU A 145 0.83 -17.31 4.36
N LEU A 146 0.06 -17.60 3.29
CA LEU A 146 0.23 -18.82 2.50
C LEU A 146 1.59 -18.84 1.80
N ASP A 147 1.96 -17.75 1.16
CA ASP A 147 3.23 -17.61 0.44
C ASP A 147 4.42 -17.69 1.40
N ILE A 148 4.35 -16.93 2.51
CA ILE A 148 5.36 -16.96 3.58
C ILE A 148 5.54 -18.37 4.15
N ALA A 149 4.44 -19.02 4.55
CA ALA A 149 4.50 -20.36 5.12
C ALA A 149 5.01 -21.40 4.11
N GLY A 150 4.56 -21.30 2.85
CA GLY A 150 5.00 -22.16 1.77
C GLY A 150 6.50 -22.07 1.52
N TRP A 151 7.04 -20.87 1.35
CA TRP A 151 8.47 -20.66 1.15
C TRP A 151 9.30 -21.08 2.36
N PHE A 152 8.84 -20.75 3.58
CA PHE A 152 9.53 -21.16 4.80
C PHE A 152 9.64 -22.68 4.90
N LEU A 153 8.58 -23.43 4.62
CA LEU A 153 8.58 -24.90 4.65
C LEU A 153 9.50 -25.48 3.54
N VAL A 154 9.38 -24.99 2.31
CA VAL A 154 10.19 -25.47 1.18
C VAL A 154 11.67 -25.26 1.45
N LEU A 155 12.06 -24.03 1.83
CA LEU A 155 13.47 -23.71 2.07
C LEU A 155 14.02 -24.39 3.33
N SER A 156 13.18 -24.57 4.38
CA SER A 156 13.58 -25.36 5.56
C SER A 156 13.88 -26.81 5.24
N PHE A 157 13.23 -27.39 4.25
CA PHE A 157 13.53 -28.71 3.75
C PHE A 157 14.81 -28.74 2.89
N VAL A 158 14.99 -27.74 2.02
CA VAL A 158 16.16 -27.64 1.12
C VAL A 158 17.44 -27.43 1.88
N TYR A 159 17.46 -26.49 2.83
CA TYR A 159 18.65 -26.10 3.60
C TYR A 159 18.80 -26.85 4.92
N GLN A 160 18.20 -28.03 5.04
CA GLN A 160 18.27 -28.84 6.27
C GLN A 160 19.71 -29.29 6.56
N GLY A 161 20.26 -28.86 7.70
CA GLY A 161 21.60 -29.25 8.16
C GLY A 161 22.73 -28.33 7.68
N GLU A 162 22.47 -27.28 6.95
CA GLU A 162 23.46 -26.29 6.58
C GLU A 162 23.76 -25.30 7.72
N ASN A 163 25.00 -24.82 7.79
CA ASN A 163 25.37 -23.71 8.65
C ASN A 163 24.65 -22.43 8.18
N MET A 164 24.20 -21.60 9.12
CA MET A 164 23.47 -20.35 8.83
C MET A 164 22.15 -20.54 8.05
N ALA A 165 21.57 -21.75 8.06
CA ALA A 165 20.36 -22.08 7.28
C ALA A 165 19.22 -21.07 7.45
N LEU A 166 18.92 -20.63 8.67
CA LEU A 166 17.83 -19.68 8.92
C LEU A 166 18.09 -18.31 8.31
N ILE A 167 19.31 -17.83 8.31
CA ILE A 167 19.68 -16.56 7.67
C ILE A 167 19.51 -16.69 6.16
N THR A 168 20.02 -17.76 5.55
CA THR A 168 19.87 -18.03 4.10
C THR A 168 18.40 -18.18 3.71
N ILE A 169 17.59 -18.87 4.52
CA ILE A 169 16.15 -19.04 4.27
C ILE A 169 15.45 -17.67 4.29
N THR A 170 15.62 -16.89 5.35
CA THR A 170 14.90 -15.62 5.52
C THR A 170 15.31 -14.57 4.48
N THR A 171 16.58 -14.47 4.13
CA THR A 171 17.05 -13.56 3.07
C THR A 171 16.60 -14.01 1.68
N THR A 172 16.58 -15.32 1.40
CA THR A 172 16.00 -15.83 0.16
C THR A 172 14.49 -15.51 0.10
N MET A 173 13.76 -15.66 1.20
CA MET A 173 12.35 -15.30 1.26
C MET A 173 12.12 -13.81 1.00
N LEU A 174 13.01 -12.91 1.42
CA LEU A 174 12.88 -11.48 1.13
C LEU A 174 12.77 -11.20 -0.38
N THR A 175 13.36 -12.03 -1.23
CA THR A 175 13.37 -11.80 -2.67
C THR A 175 12.00 -11.97 -3.33
N PHE A 176 11.06 -12.72 -2.73
CA PHE A 176 9.69 -12.71 -3.22
C PHE A 176 9.01 -11.34 -2.98
N GLY A 177 9.42 -10.62 -1.93
CA GLY A 177 8.98 -9.25 -1.69
C GLY A 177 9.26 -8.32 -2.88
N MET A 178 10.38 -8.48 -3.59
CA MET A 178 10.64 -7.71 -4.82
C MET A 178 9.60 -7.99 -5.92
N GLY A 179 9.19 -9.25 -6.09
CA GLY A 179 8.12 -9.60 -7.03
C GLY A 179 6.80 -8.94 -6.65
N ALA A 180 6.43 -9.01 -5.36
CA ALA A 180 5.25 -8.37 -4.84
C ALA A 180 5.30 -6.83 -5.02
N SER A 181 6.42 -6.18 -4.68
CA SER A 181 6.62 -4.73 -4.84
C SER A 181 6.56 -4.30 -6.30
N THR A 182 7.16 -5.07 -7.21
CA THR A 182 7.12 -4.79 -8.65
C THR A 182 5.67 -4.85 -9.17
N GLN A 183 4.93 -5.91 -8.85
CA GLN A 183 3.53 -6.04 -9.20
C GLN A 183 2.68 -4.90 -8.62
N ALA A 184 2.88 -4.57 -7.34
CA ALA A 184 2.19 -3.50 -6.64
C ALA A 184 2.42 -2.14 -7.30
N LEU A 185 3.66 -1.83 -7.67
CA LEU A 185 3.99 -0.56 -8.32
C LEU A 185 3.29 -0.41 -9.68
N PHE A 186 3.38 -1.44 -10.54
CA PHE A 186 2.68 -1.42 -11.83
C PHE A 186 1.17 -1.32 -11.65
N ALA A 187 0.59 -2.04 -10.69
CA ALA A 187 -0.84 -1.99 -10.41
C ALA A 187 -1.27 -0.60 -9.90
N ARG A 188 -0.50 -0.02 -8.97
CA ARG A 188 -0.84 1.27 -8.36
C ARG A 188 -0.64 2.44 -9.32
N VAL A 189 0.48 2.50 -10.03
CA VAL A 189 0.76 3.56 -11.01
C VAL A 189 -0.20 3.46 -12.20
N GLY A 190 -0.34 2.29 -12.79
CA GLY A 190 -1.24 2.08 -13.92
C GLY A 190 -2.70 2.31 -13.57
N GLY A 191 -3.15 1.76 -12.43
CA GLY A 191 -4.51 1.97 -11.93
C GLY A 191 -4.80 3.43 -11.59
N GLY A 192 -3.88 4.12 -10.91
CA GLY A 192 -4.02 5.52 -10.57
C GLY A 192 -4.05 6.44 -11.79
N ILE A 193 -3.20 6.20 -12.81
CA ILE A 193 -3.25 6.96 -14.07
C ILE A 193 -4.58 6.71 -14.79
N TYR A 194 -5.07 5.48 -14.81
CA TYR A 194 -6.35 5.14 -15.42
C TYR A 194 -7.50 5.88 -14.75
N THR A 195 -7.63 5.73 -13.43
CA THR A 195 -8.70 6.31 -12.60
C THR A 195 -8.73 7.83 -12.79
N LYS A 196 -7.59 8.48 -12.57
CA LYS A 196 -7.57 9.95 -12.58
C LYS A 196 -7.63 10.56 -13.97
N ALA A 197 -7.29 9.83 -15.01
CA ALA A 197 -7.59 10.27 -16.39
C ALA A 197 -9.10 10.28 -16.67
N ALA A 198 -9.83 9.27 -16.19
CA ALA A 198 -11.27 9.17 -16.35
C ALA A 198 -12.01 10.22 -15.51
N ASP A 199 -11.67 10.33 -14.22
CA ASP A 199 -12.24 11.25 -13.25
C ASP A 199 -12.05 12.73 -13.68
N VAL A 200 -10.82 13.15 -13.97
CA VAL A 200 -10.54 14.50 -14.48
C VAL A 200 -11.31 14.79 -15.77
N GLY A 201 -11.44 13.81 -16.67
CA GLY A 201 -12.21 13.95 -17.90
C GLY A 201 -13.71 14.10 -17.63
N ALA A 202 -14.24 13.33 -16.69
CA ALA A 202 -15.64 13.39 -16.26
C ALA A 202 -15.94 14.74 -15.57
N ASP A 203 -15.07 15.18 -14.68
CA ASP A 203 -15.27 16.38 -13.87
C ASP A 203 -15.14 17.68 -14.68
N ILE A 204 -14.04 17.84 -15.42
CA ILE A 204 -13.83 19.09 -16.18
C ILE A 204 -14.91 19.30 -17.22
N VAL A 205 -15.20 18.29 -18.03
CA VAL A 205 -16.16 18.46 -19.13
C VAL A 205 -17.60 18.31 -18.65
N GLY A 206 -17.86 17.35 -17.78
CA GLY A 206 -19.22 17.12 -17.27
C GLY A 206 -19.68 18.21 -16.28
N LYS A 207 -18.96 18.36 -15.17
CA LYS A 207 -19.38 19.25 -14.07
C LYS A 207 -19.11 20.72 -14.34
N VAL A 208 -17.93 21.04 -14.91
CA VAL A 208 -17.50 22.45 -15.08
C VAL A 208 -17.99 23.06 -16.39
N GLU A 209 -17.88 22.33 -17.53
CA GLU A 209 -18.24 22.86 -18.85
C GLU A 209 -19.72 22.63 -19.19
N ALA A 210 -20.22 21.39 -19.00
CA ALA A 210 -21.58 21.01 -19.39
C ALA A 210 -22.62 21.20 -18.27
N ASP A 211 -22.17 21.48 -17.04
CA ASP A 211 -23.02 21.69 -15.84
C ASP A 211 -24.00 20.52 -15.56
N ILE A 212 -23.54 19.28 -15.86
CA ILE A 212 -24.31 18.05 -15.53
C ILE A 212 -23.84 17.46 -14.20
N PRO A 213 -24.74 16.80 -13.45
CA PRO A 213 -24.42 16.21 -12.15
C PRO A 213 -23.29 15.16 -12.22
N GLU A 214 -22.70 14.88 -11.08
CA GLU A 214 -21.80 13.74 -10.89
C GLU A 214 -22.54 12.43 -11.17
N ASP A 215 -21.86 11.46 -11.76
CA ASP A 215 -22.39 10.15 -12.16
C ASP A 215 -23.55 10.20 -13.16
N ASP A 216 -23.80 11.30 -13.82
CA ASP A 216 -24.87 11.42 -14.79
C ASP A 216 -24.64 10.45 -15.98
N PRO A 217 -25.64 9.64 -16.37
CA PRO A 217 -25.50 8.70 -17.48
C PRO A 217 -25.25 9.37 -18.85
N ARG A 218 -25.41 10.68 -18.96
CA ARG A 218 -25.08 11.44 -20.18
C ARG A 218 -23.58 11.68 -20.32
N ASN A 219 -22.82 11.57 -19.23
CA ASN A 219 -21.36 11.76 -19.30
C ASN A 219 -20.66 10.49 -19.81
N PRO A 220 -19.96 10.54 -20.97
CA PRO A 220 -19.30 9.39 -21.55
C PRO A 220 -18.20 8.78 -20.66
N ALA A 221 -17.59 9.57 -19.76
CA ALA A 221 -16.51 9.11 -18.91
C ALA A 221 -16.97 8.42 -17.62
N THR A 222 -18.24 8.51 -17.21
CA THR A 222 -18.74 7.95 -15.93
C THR A 222 -18.45 6.45 -15.76
N ILE A 223 -18.63 5.63 -16.79
CA ILE A 223 -18.29 4.20 -16.70
C ILE A 223 -16.79 3.99 -16.58
N ALA A 224 -15.97 4.80 -17.27
CA ALA A 224 -14.51 4.70 -17.18
C ALA A 224 -14.03 5.11 -15.77
N ASP A 225 -14.65 6.09 -15.17
CA ASP A 225 -14.40 6.55 -13.80
C ASP A 225 -14.72 5.44 -12.79
N ASN A 226 -15.92 4.90 -12.81
CA ASN A 226 -16.32 3.76 -11.98
C ASN A 226 -15.42 2.50 -12.17
N VAL A 227 -14.91 2.25 -13.38
CA VAL A 227 -13.90 1.22 -13.63
C VAL A 227 -12.59 1.58 -12.92
N GLY A 228 -12.22 2.86 -12.96
CA GLY A 228 -11.01 3.40 -12.37
C GLY A 228 -10.90 3.08 -10.90
N ASP A 229 -11.91 3.39 -10.10
CA ASP A 229 -11.94 3.11 -8.66
C ASP A 229 -11.68 1.63 -8.35
N ASN A 230 -12.25 0.72 -9.15
CA ASN A 230 -12.05 -0.71 -8.97
C ASN A 230 -10.63 -1.16 -9.33
N VAL A 231 -9.99 -0.56 -10.33
CA VAL A 231 -8.64 -1.00 -10.77
C VAL A 231 -7.53 -0.22 -10.07
N GLY A 232 -7.74 1.05 -9.76
CA GLY A 232 -6.77 1.92 -9.06
C GLY A 232 -6.81 1.72 -7.55
N ASP A 233 -7.98 1.98 -6.96
CA ASP A 233 -8.12 2.03 -5.51
C ASP A 233 -8.39 0.66 -4.87
N VAL A 234 -8.98 -0.30 -5.57
CA VAL A 234 -9.13 -1.66 -5.04
C VAL A 234 -7.98 -2.55 -5.47
N ALA A 235 -7.78 -2.81 -6.75
CA ALA A 235 -6.75 -3.76 -7.20
C ALA A 235 -5.33 -3.28 -6.90
N GLY A 236 -5.04 -1.98 -7.15
CA GLY A 236 -3.73 -1.38 -6.88
C GLY A 236 -3.38 -1.40 -5.41
N MET A 237 -4.33 -1.03 -4.54
CA MET A 237 -4.14 -1.02 -3.08
C MET A 237 -4.00 -2.43 -2.51
N GLY A 238 -4.75 -3.41 -3.03
CA GLY A 238 -4.60 -4.80 -2.60
C GLY A 238 -3.22 -5.37 -2.85
N ALA A 239 -2.65 -5.07 -4.01
CA ALA A 239 -1.29 -5.45 -4.34
C ALA A 239 -0.25 -4.74 -3.44
N ASP A 240 -0.43 -3.43 -3.16
CA ASP A 240 0.43 -2.64 -2.30
C ASP A 240 0.44 -3.14 -0.85
N LEU A 241 -0.74 -3.37 -0.28
CA LEU A 241 -0.83 -3.84 1.11
C LEU A 241 -0.44 -5.31 1.26
N TYR A 242 -0.60 -6.14 0.23
CA TYR A 242 0.01 -7.47 0.17
C TYR A 242 1.54 -7.38 0.33
N GLU A 243 2.17 -6.52 -0.45
CA GLU A 243 3.62 -6.28 -0.41
C GLU A 243 4.06 -5.76 0.96
N SER A 244 3.36 -4.76 1.52
CA SER A 244 3.67 -4.19 2.84
C SER A 244 3.59 -5.24 3.96
N TYR A 245 2.57 -6.07 3.93
CA TYR A 245 2.34 -7.16 4.89
C TYR A 245 3.45 -8.21 4.83
N CYS A 246 3.72 -8.73 3.64
CA CYS A 246 4.77 -9.72 3.46
C CYS A 246 6.16 -9.12 3.75
N GLY A 247 6.44 -7.93 3.26
CA GLY A 247 7.72 -7.25 3.44
C GLY A 247 8.06 -7.00 4.91
N SER A 248 7.09 -6.59 5.72
CA SER A 248 7.30 -6.39 7.17
C SER A 248 7.59 -7.69 7.91
N ILE A 249 6.84 -8.76 7.62
CA ILE A 249 7.04 -10.07 8.25
C ILE A 249 8.40 -10.64 7.87
N LEU A 250 8.76 -10.57 6.60
CA LEU A 250 10.00 -11.16 6.08
C LEU A 250 11.25 -10.39 6.53
N SER A 251 11.24 -9.06 6.47
CA SER A 251 12.36 -8.26 6.96
C SER A 251 12.57 -8.47 8.46
N THR A 252 11.49 -8.52 9.22
CA THR A 252 11.56 -8.81 10.67
C THR A 252 12.08 -10.22 10.94
N ALA A 253 11.65 -11.22 10.18
CA ALA A 253 12.16 -12.59 10.30
C ALA A 253 13.66 -12.67 9.98
N ALA A 254 14.12 -11.96 8.94
CA ALA A 254 15.54 -11.89 8.59
C ALA A 254 16.37 -11.21 9.69
N LEU A 255 15.87 -10.11 10.27
CA LEU A 255 16.52 -9.45 11.41
C LEU A 255 16.50 -10.33 12.66
N GLY A 256 15.45 -11.11 12.89
CA GLY A 256 15.40 -12.10 13.98
C GLY A 256 16.41 -13.23 13.80
N ALA A 257 16.62 -13.67 12.57
CA ALA A 257 17.62 -14.69 12.24
C ALA A 257 19.05 -14.23 12.54
N THR A 258 19.36 -12.95 12.37
CA THR A 258 20.67 -12.37 12.64
C THR A 258 20.86 -11.92 14.07
N ALA A 259 19.85 -11.28 14.66
CA ALA A 259 19.92 -10.79 16.05
C ALA A 259 20.16 -11.93 17.07
N PHE A 260 19.64 -13.13 16.77
CA PHE A 260 19.75 -14.30 17.65
C PHE A 260 20.61 -15.44 17.06
N ALA A 261 21.54 -15.11 16.16
CA ALA A 261 22.34 -16.11 15.44
C ALA A 261 23.20 -17.02 16.33
N LEU A 262 23.59 -16.56 17.52
CA LEU A 262 24.41 -17.32 18.49
C LEU A 262 23.60 -18.37 19.29
N ASN A 263 22.26 -18.31 19.26
CA ASN A 263 21.38 -19.23 19.98
C ASN A 263 20.33 -19.81 19.02
N GLY A 264 20.57 -20.98 18.47
CA GLY A 264 19.74 -21.57 17.41
C GLY A 264 18.27 -21.78 17.79
N ASP A 265 17.95 -22.13 19.06
CA ASP A 265 16.55 -22.25 19.51
C ASP A 265 15.88 -20.87 19.58
N MET A 266 16.58 -19.86 20.05
CA MET A 266 16.08 -18.49 20.11
C MET A 266 15.94 -17.89 18.71
N GLN A 267 16.90 -18.15 17.83
CA GLN A 267 16.89 -17.74 16.44
C GLN A 267 15.62 -18.23 15.72
N MET A 268 15.27 -19.49 15.83
CA MET A 268 14.05 -20.05 15.24
C MET A 268 12.79 -19.38 15.81
N ARG A 269 12.74 -19.15 17.12
CA ARG A 269 11.60 -18.48 17.76
C ARG A 269 11.46 -17.04 17.30
N ALA A 270 12.56 -16.30 17.17
CA ALA A 270 12.59 -14.93 16.67
C ALA A 270 12.15 -14.84 15.19
N VAL A 271 12.51 -15.83 14.36
CA VAL A 271 12.09 -15.91 12.95
C VAL A 271 10.57 -16.12 12.82
N ILE A 272 9.99 -16.99 13.64
CA ILE A 272 8.56 -17.30 13.54
C ILE A 272 7.66 -16.31 14.28
N ALA A 273 8.19 -15.51 15.22
CA ALA A 273 7.40 -14.57 16.02
C ALA A 273 6.59 -13.57 15.17
N PRO A 274 7.16 -12.87 14.17
CA PRO A 274 6.40 -11.97 13.31
C PRO A 274 5.29 -12.69 12.54
N MET A 275 5.52 -13.93 12.10
CA MET A 275 4.52 -14.73 11.41
C MET A 275 3.35 -15.11 12.33
N LEU A 276 3.62 -15.40 13.61
CA LEU A 276 2.59 -15.73 14.60
C LEU A 276 1.77 -14.51 15.02
N ILE A 277 2.40 -13.36 15.20
CA ILE A 277 1.70 -12.08 15.47
C ILE A 277 0.73 -11.77 14.33
N ALA A 278 1.20 -11.90 13.10
CA ALA A 278 0.39 -11.71 11.90
C ALA A 278 -0.77 -12.74 11.82
N ALA A 279 -0.52 -14.01 12.12
CA ALA A 279 -1.52 -15.06 12.11
C ALA A 279 -2.64 -14.81 13.14
N VAL A 280 -2.29 -14.39 14.36
CA VAL A 280 -3.29 -14.02 15.38
C VAL A 280 -4.04 -12.77 14.99
N GLY A 281 -3.38 -11.81 14.33
CA GLY A 281 -4.02 -10.63 13.75
C GLY A 281 -5.16 -10.97 12.78
N VAL A 282 -5.04 -12.07 12.02
CA VAL A 282 -6.10 -12.57 11.13
C VAL A 282 -7.37 -12.94 11.92
N PHE A 283 -7.23 -13.75 12.97
CA PHE A 283 -8.39 -14.16 13.77
C PHE A 283 -9.10 -12.98 14.41
N LEU A 284 -8.33 -12.05 14.94
CA LEU A 284 -8.86 -10.88 15.64
C LEU A 284 -9.41 -9.83 14.65
N SER A 285 -8.88 -9.75 13.43
CA SER A 285 -9.50 -8.97 12.34
C SER A 285 -10.85 -9.55 11.94
N ILE A 286 -10.98 -10.87 11.80
CA ILE A 286 -12.26 -11.53 11.52
C ILE A 286 -13.29 -11.21 12.62
N PHE A 287 -12.88 -11.29 13.89
CA PHE A 287 -13.73 -10.90 15.00
C PHE A 287 -14.20 -9.44 14.92
N GLY A 288 -13.27 -8.51 14.66
CA GLY A 288 -13.58 -7.09 14.50
C GLY A 288 -14.55 -6.79 13.35
N ILE A 289 -14.44 -7.50 12.23
CA ILE A 289 -15.34 -7.36 11.08
C ILE A 289 -16.81 -7.64 11.48
N TYR A 290 -17.07 -8.59 12.37
CA TYR A 290 -18.42 -8.89 12.85
C TYR A 290 -19.00 -7.84 13.81
N LEU A 291 -18.15 -6.98 14.39
CA LEU A 291 -18.58 -5.92 15.30
C LEU A 291 -19.14 -4.68 14.57
N VAL A 292 -18.80 -4.51 13.29
CA VAL A 292 -19.21 -3.34 12.50
C VAL A 292 -20.71 -3.42 12.17
N ARG A 293 -21.50 -2.48 12.74
CA ARG A 293 -22.95 -2.35 12.55
C ARG A 293 -23.37 -0.89 12.70
N THR A 294 -24.44 -0.48 12.00
CA THR A 294 -25.02 0.86 12.12
C THR A 294 -26.53 0.81 12.30
N LYS A 295 -27.15 1.98 12.46
CA LYS A 295 -28.60 2.16 12.60
C LYS A 295 -29.10 3.06 11.49
N GLU A 296 -30.39 2.96 11.17
CA GLU A 296 -31.04 3.90 10.25
C GLU A 296 -31.00 5.32 10.83
N GLY A 297 -30.73 6.31 9.96
CA GLY A 297 -30.56 7.70 10.37
C GLY A 297 -29.26 8.00 11.14
N ALA A 298 -28.27 7.11 11.09
CA ALA A 298 -26.95 7.34 11.68
C ALA A 298 -26.29 8.57 11.06
N THR A 299 -25.66 9.40 11.92
CA THR A 299 -24.84 10.52 11.46
C THR A 299 -23.50 10.02 10.94
N MET A 300 -22.76 10.84 10.17
CA MET A 300 -21.39 10.55 9.72
C MET A 300 -20.50 10.13 10.90
N LYS A 301 -20.63 10.82 12.03
CA LYS A 301 -19.88 10.51 13.25
C LYS A 301 -20.21 9.12 13.81
N ASP A 302 -21.47 8.70 13.73
CA ASP A 302 -21.90 7.37 14.18
C ASP A 302 -21.36 6.28 13.25
N LEU A 303 -21.34 6.54 11.95
CA LEU A 303 -20.79 5.63 10.94
C LEU A 303 -19.28 5.46 11.12
N LEU A 304 -18.53 6.55 11.24
CA LEU A 304 -17.07 6.51 11.53
C LEU A 304 -16.78 5.76 12.83
N ARG A 305 -17.57 6.03 13.89
CA ARG A 305 -17.44 5.33 15.17
C ARG A 305 -17.69 3.83 15.03
N SER A 306 -18.64 3.42 14.22
CA SER A 306 -18.95 2.00 14.00
C SER A 306 -17.76 1.25 13.37
N LEU A 307 -17.11 1.84 12.36
CA LEU A 307 -15.91 1.26 11.74
C LEU A 307 -14.72 1.27 12.71
N SER A 308 -14.49 2.39 13.41
CA SER A 308 -13.40 2.53 14.38
C SER A 308 -13.53 1.56 15.57
N ILE A 309 -14.73 1.19 16.00
CA ILE A 309 -14.93 0.17 17.05
C ILE A 309 -14.35 -1.17 16.62
N GLY A 310 -14.62 -1.62 15.38
CA GLY A 310 -14.09 -2.88 14.87
C GLY A 310 -12.55 -2.90 14.84
N THR A 311 -11.94 -1.85 14.29
CA THR A 311 -10.48 -1.74 14.18
C THR A 311 -9.79 -1.59 15.54
N ASN A 312 -10.30 -0.71 16.42
CA ASN A 312 -9.70 -0.45 17.73
C ASN A 312 -9.82 -1.65 18.68
N ILE A 313 -10.96 -2.34 18.69
CA ILE A 313 -11.13 -3.55 19.49
C ILE A 313 -10.19 -4.66 18.98
N SER A 314 -10.08 -4.83 17.67
CA SER A 314 -9.11 -5.77 17.09
C SER A 314 -7.68 -5.43 17.53
N ALA A 315 -7.27 -4.18 17.42
CA ALA A 315 -5.94 -3.71 17.84
C ALA A 315 -5.68 -3.97 19.33
N LEU A 316 -6.67 -3.71 20.20
CA LEU A 316 -6.57 -3.96 21.64
C LEU A 316 -6.37 -5.44 21.96
N PHE A 317 -7.14 -6.32 21.32
CA PHE A 317 -6.98 -7.76 21.53
C PHE A 317 -5.69 -8.29 20.92
N ILE A 318 -5.23 -7.77 19.79
CA ILE A 318 -3.92 -8.11 19.20
C ILE A 318 -2.80 -7.72 20.17
N ALA A 319 -2.87 -6.51 20.74
CA ALA A 319 -1.92 -6.08 21.77
C ALA A 319 -1.87 -7.09 22.93
N GLY A 320 -3.01 -7.46 23.51
CA GLY A 320 -3.08 -8.44 24.58
C GLY A 320 -2.58 -9.83 24.19
N ALA A 321 -2.97 -10.33 23.02
CA ALA A 321 -2.56 -11.64 22.51
C ALA A 321 -1.05 -11.71 22.26
N THR A 322 -0.42 -10.61 21.85
CA THR A 322 1.03 -10.54 21.60
C THR A 322 1.83 -10.81 22.86
N PHE A 323 1.43 -10.28 24.04
CA PHE A 323 2.08 -10.60 25.30
C PHE A 323 2.05 -12.10 25.58
N ALA A 324 0.90 -12.75 25.34
CA ALA A 324 0.78 -14.21 25.53
C ALA A 324 1.65 -15.00 24.52
N ILE A 325 1.66 -14.59 23.25
CA ILE A 325 2.42 -15.28 22.19
C ILE A 325 3.92 -15.21 22.48
N LEU A 326 4.46 -14.03 22.74
CA LEU A 326 5.89 -13.85 22.95
C LEU A 326 6.36 -14.48 24.26
N TYR A 327 5.53 -14.46 25.30
CA TYR A 327 5.79 -15.19 26.55
C TYR A 327 5.82 -16.71 26.32
N LEU A 328 4.83 -17.26 25.63
CA LEU A 328 4.75 -18.71 25.36
C LEU A 328 5.86 -19.20 24.42
N LEU A 329 6.31 -18.35 23.49
CA LEU A 329 7.49 -18.63 22.67
C LEU A 329 8.78 -18.62 23.50
N GLY A 330 8.77 -18.02 24.68
CA GLY A 330 9.96 -17.91 25.54
C GLY A 330 11.08 -17.11 24.88
N ILE A 331 10.75 -16.07 24.15
CA ILE A 331 11.74 -15.17 23.55
C ILE A 331 12.35 -14.32 24.66
N GLU A 332 13.66 -14.16 24.61
CA GLU A 332 14.38 -13.25 25.49
C GLU A 332 13.84 -11.82 25.32
N ASN A 333 13.64 -11.11 26.44
CA ASN A 333 13.02 -9.80 26.45
C ASN A 333 11.61 -9.74 25.80
N TRP A 334 10.82 -10.81 25.96
CA TRP A 334 9.43 -10.89 25.41
C TRP A 334 8.57 -9.70 25.80
N LEU A 335 8.78 -9.15 27.01
CA LEU A 335 8.04 -7.99 27.50
C LEU A 335 8.34 -6.73 26.67
N GLY A 336 9.63 -6.43 26.43
CA GLY A 336 10.04 -5.30 25.62
C GLY A 336 9.56 -5.43 24.16
N LEU A 337 9.68 -6.62 23.58
CA LEU A 337 9.15 -6.88 22.22
C LEU A 337 7.64 -6.73 22.16
N SER A 338 6.89 -7.12 23.21
CA SER A 338 5.45 -6.87 23.27
C SER A 338 5.12 -5.38 23.28
N PHE A 339 5.89 -4.58 24.02
CA PHE A 339 5.75 -3.12 23.98
C PHE A 339 6.12 -2.53 22.61
N SER A 340 7.05 -3.13 21.87
CA SER A 340 7.35 -2.73 20.49
C SER A 340 6.13 -2.95 19.56
N VAL A 341 5.41 -4.08 19.68
CA VAL A 341 4.16 -4.31 18.96
C VAL A 341 3.11 -3.26 19.31
N VAL A 342 2.92 -3.01 20.62
CA VAL A 342 1.97 -1.98 21.08
C VAL A 342 2.33 -0.61 20.51
N THR A 343 3.63 -0.27 20.48
CA THR A 343 4.10 0.98 19.88
C THR A 343 3.70 1.09 18.41
N GLY A 344 3.86 0.03 17.63
CA GLY A 344 3.41 0.00 16.21
C GLY A 344 1.89 0.18 16.08
N LEU A 345 1.09 -0.53 16.89
CA LEU A 345 -0.36 -0.40 16.90
C LEU A 345 -0.81 1.04 17.26
N VAL A 346 -0.22 1.62 18.29
CA VAL A 346 -0.52 2.99 18.74
C VAL A 346 -0.10 4.01 17.68
N ALA A 347 1.07 3.83 17.06
CA ALA A 347 1.51 4.70 15.96
C ALA A 347 0.50 4.67 14.79
N GLY A 348 0.00 3.50 14.41
CA GLY A 348 -1.04 3.37 13.38
C GLY A 348 -2.32 4.13 13.73
N VAL A 349 -2.78 4.04 14.98
CA VAL A 349 -3.97 4.77 15.45
C VAL A 349 -3.73 6.29 15.42
N ILE A 350 -2.59 6.76 15.91
CA ILE A 350 -2.25 8.21 15.92
C ILE A 350 -2.18 8.77 14.50
N ILE A 351 -1.53 8.05 13.57
CA ILE A 351 -1.43 8.47 12.16
C ILE A 351 -2.81 8.51 11.52
N GLY A 352 -3.64 7.49 11.76
CA GLY A 352 -5.02 7.47 11.28
C GLY A 352 -5.83 8.66 11.76
N GLN A 353 -5.78 8.96 13.06
CA GLN A 353 -6.47 10.11 13.66
C GLN A 353 -5.93 11.46 13.14
N ALA A 354 -4.61 11.57 12.95
CA ALA A 354 -4.01 12.77 12.37
C ALA A 354 -4.46 12.98 10.92
N THR A 355 -4.51 11.92 10.13
CA THR A 355 -5.02 11.96 8.77
C THR A 355 -6.49 12.38 8.75
N GLU A 356 -7.35 11.78 9.58
CA GLU A 356 -8.75 12.17 9.73
C GLU A 356 -8.90 13.66 10.08
N TYR A 357 -8.10 14.16 11.04
CA TYR A 357 -8.14 15.57 11.44
C TYR A 357 -7.81 16.53 10.28
N TYR A 358 -6.86 16.20 9.42
CA TYR A 358 -6.45 17.06 8.32
C TYR A 358 -7.29 16.90 7.05
N THR A 359 -7.97 15.77 6.88
CA THR A 359 -8.69 15.46 5.63
C THR A 359 -10.20 15.50 5.76
N SER A 360 -10.78 15.26 6.95
CA SER A 360 -12.24 15.25 7.12
C SER A 360 -12.83 16.66 7.19
N HIS A 361 -13.98 16.86 6.52
CA HIS A 361 -14.74 18.12 6.57
C HIS A 361 -15.33 18.43 7.96
N SER A 362 -15.30 17.46 8.88
CA SER A 362 -15.69 17.69 10.29
C SER A 362 -14.72 18.60 11.04
N TYR A 363 -13.51 18.83 10.52
CA TYR A 363 -12.45 19.59 11.18
C TYR A 363 -12.05 20.86 10.43
N LYS A 364 -11.52 21.81 11.19
CA LYS A 364 -11.13 23.15 10.69
C LYS A 364 -10.17 23.16 9.48
N PRO A 365 -9.16 22.28 9.34
CA PRO A 365 -8.26 22.35 8.18
C PRO A 365 -9.00 22.26 6.86
N THR A 366 -9.89 21.29 6.69
CA THR A 366 -10.69 21.10 5.48
C THR A 366 -11.75 22.19 5.32
N GLN A 367 -12.44 22.59 6.41
CA GLN A 367 -13.42 23.69 6.38
C GLN A 367 -12.82 25.00 5.84
N ARG A 368 -11.56 25.32 6.20
CA ARG A 368 -10.86 26.50 5.70
C ARG A 368 -10.51 26.41 4.22
N ILE A 369 -10.37 25.20 3.66
CA ILE A 369 -10.18 25.01 2.21
C ILE A 369 -11.49 25.30 1.50
N SER A 370 -12.62 24.79 2.02
CA SER A 370 -13.96 25.07 1.47
C SER A 370 -14.29 26.57 1.52
N GLU A 371 -14.00 27.25 2.63
CA GLU A 371 -14.16 28.70 2.78
C GLU A 371 -13.31 29.48 1.75
N ALA A 372 -12.08 29.04 1.45
CA ALA A 372 -11.23 29.65 0.45
C ALA A 372 -11.84 29.58 -0.96
N GLY A 373 -12.80 28.70 -1.21
CA GLY A 373 -13.58 28.63 -2.46
C GLY A 373 -14.36 29.92 -2.74
N LEU A 374 -14.75 30.66 -1.72
CA LEU A 374 -15.39 31.99 -1.89
C LEU A 374 -14.49 33.03 -2.56
N THR A 375 -13.16 32.84 -2.48
CA THR A 375 -12.18 33.72 -3.09
C THR A 375 -11.76 33.26 -4.47
N GLY A 376 -11.80 31.93 -4.73
CA GLY A 376 -11.50 31.36 -6.04
C GLY A 376 -10.54 30.15 -5.99
N SER A 377 -10.31 29.55 -7.16
CA SER A 377 -9.54 28.31 -7.28
C SER A 377 -8.08 28.44 -6.80
N ALA A 378 -7.43 29.58 -7.06
CA ALA A 378 -6.03 29.79 -6.65
C ALA A 378 -5.86 29.72 -5.13
N THR A 379 -6.78 30.30 -4.37
CA THR A 379 -6.77 30.28 -2.90
C THR A 379 -7.09 28.90 -2.34
N VAL A 380 -7.97 28.12 -3.00
CA VAL A 380 -8.24 26.72 -2.69
C VAL A 380 -6.96 25.87 -2.84
N ILE A 381 -6.24 26.03 -3.96
CA ILE A 381 -4.99 25.30 -4.23
C ILE A 381 -3.94 25.65 -3.18
N ILE A 382 -3.66 26.95 -2.95
CA ILE A 382 -2.67 27.38 -1.97
C ILE A 382 -3.01 26.85 -0.57
N LYS A 383 -4.28 26.90 -0.19
CA LYS A 383 -4.72 26.45 1.15
C LYS A 383 -4.56 24.95 1.33
N GLY A 384 -4.90 24.16 0.31
CA GLY A 384 -4.73 22.70 0.36
C GLY A 384 -3.27 22.28 0.39
N VAL A 385 -2.39 22.90 -0.43
CA VAL A 385 -0.93 22.68 -0.37
C VAL A 385 -0.41 22.97 1.04
N GLY A 386 -0.77 24.13 1.62
CA GLY A 386 -0.35 24.48 2.97
C GLY A 386 -0.88 23.52 4.04
N THR A 387 -2.13 23.07 3.92
CA THR A 387 -2.72 22.08 4.84
C THR A 387 -1.99 20.74 4.74
N GLY A 388 -1.73 20.27 3.53
CA GLY A 388 -0.98 19.02 3.31
C GLY A 388 0.45 19.09 3.88
N MET A 389 1.17 20.22 3.68
CA MET A 389 2.50 20.39 4.28
C MET A 389 2.46 20.34 5.81
N LEU A 390 1.49 21.01 6.43
CA LEU A 390 1.34 21.00 7.89
C LEU A 390 0.96 19.62 8.43
N SER A 391 0.24 18.83 7.65
CA SER A 391 -0.20 17.49 8.05
C SER A 391 0.93 16.48 8.21
N THR A 392 2.12 16.76 7.66
CA THR A 392 3.29 15.86 7.76
C THR A 392 3.86 15.80 9.17
N CYS A 393 3.64 16.84 9.98
CA CYS A 393 4.27 16.97 11.29
C CYS A 393 3.95 15.79 12.24
N ILE A 394 2.67 15.48 12.41
CA ILE A 394 2.25 14.43 13.36
C ILE A 394 2.72 13.04 12.92
N PRO A 395 2.51 12.58 11.68
CA PRO A 395 2.99 11.28 11.22
C PRO A 395 4.52 11.13 11.33
N VAL A 396 5.28 12.15 10.94
CA VAL A 396 6.77 12.09 11.00
C VAL A 396 7.25 11.98 12.43
N VAL A 397 6.72 12.80 13.34
CA VAL A 397 7.09 12.73 14.77
C VAL A 397 6.65 11.39 15.37
N THR A 398 5.47 10.91 15.03
CA THR A 398 4.94 9.62 15.54
C THR A 398 5.84 8.47 15.13
N ILE A 399 6.25 8.39 13.85
CA ILE A 399 7.17 7.35 13.36
C ILE A 399 8.54 7.49 14.03
N GLY A 400 9.07 8.70 14.16
CA GLY A 400 10.34 8.93 14.86
C GLY A 400 10.31 8.44 16.31
N VAL A 401 9.25 8.76 17.04
CA VAL A 401 9.04 8.28 18.42
C VAL A 401 8.85 6.76 18.44
N ALA A 402 8.09 6.19 17.51
CA ALA A 402 7.88 4.75 17.42
C ALA A 402 9.20 3.99 17.18
N ILE A 403 10.08 4.50 16.33
CA ILE A 403 11.41 3.94 16.09
C ILE A 403 12.22 3.93 17.38
N MET A 404 12.31 5.07 18.06
CA MET A 404 13.10 5.21 19.30
C MET A 404 12.57 4.33 20.44
N LEU A 405 11.25 4.30 20.64
CA LEU A 405 10.62 3.47 21.66
C LEU A 405 10.79 1.98 21.36
N SER A 406 10.58 1.54 20.11
CA SER A 406 10.71 0.14 19.74
C SER A 406 12.16 -0.35 19.87
N TYR A 407 13.13 0.49 19.48
CA TYR A 407 14.55 0.22 19.71
C TYR A 407 14.86 0.05 21.20
N MET A 408 14.42 1.01 22.02
CA MET A 408 14.65 1.00 23.47
C MET A 408 14.01 -0.23 24.13
N PHE A 409 12.76 -0.54 23.81
CA PHE A 409 12.06 -1.68 24.39
C PHE A 409 12.71 -3.02 24.03
N ALA A 410 13.15 -3.18 22.78
CA ALA A 410 13.83 -4.40 22.35
C ALA A 410 15.18 -4.61 23.04
N ASN A 411 15.79 -3.55 23.56
CA ASN A 411 17.04 -3.58 24.32
C ASN A 411 16.85 -3.57 25.84
N GLY A 412 15.70 -4.02 26.36
CA GLY A 412 15.47 -4.08 27.80
C GLY A 412 15.36 -2.71 28.46
N PHE A 413 14.76 -1.73 27.75
CA PHE A 413 14.58 -0.34 28.16
C PHE A 413 15.88 0.50 28.17
N ASP A 414 16.88 0.06 27.40
CA ASP A 414 18.14 0.78 27.23
C ASP A 414 18.28 1.37 25.81
N LEU A 415 19.00 2.48 25.68
CA LEU A 415 19.33 3.17 24.43
C LEU A 415 20.80 3.04 24.06
N THR A 416 21.54 2.13 24.70
CA THR A 416 22.94 1.89 24.33
C THR A 416 23.07 1.44 22.86
N MET A 417 24.17 1.83 22.24
CA MET A 417 24.48 1.56 20.82
C MET A 417 25.65 0.56 20.70
N SER A 418 25.56 -0.58 21.41
CA SER A 418 26.48 -1.70 21.20
C SER A 418 26.11 -2.48 19.95
N ALA A 419 27.01 -3.31 19.45
CA ALA A 419 26.74 -4.14 18.25
C ALA A 419 25.53 -5.06 18.43
N GLU A 420 25.39 -5.66 19.61
CA GLU A 420 24.25 -6.51 19.96
C GLU A 420 22.96 -5.70 20.10
N SER A 421 23.01 -4.55 20.77
CA SER A 421 21.87 -3.63 20.95
C SER A 421 21.34 -3.13 19.61
N ILE A 422 22.19 -2.86 18.61
CA ILE A 422 21.75 -2.42 17.29
C ILE A 422 20.93 -3.52 16.61
N SER A 423 21.39 -4.76 16.60
CA SER A 423 20.67 -5.88 15.98
C SER A 423 19.33 -6.16 16.66
N HIS A 424 19.30 -6.20 17.99
CA HIS A 424 18.06 -6.38 18.76
C HIS A 424 17.11 -5.19 18.58
N GLY A 425 17.62 -3.96 18.57
CA GLY A 425 16.83 -2.76 18.36
C GLY A 425 16.18 -2.70 16.98
N LEU A 426 16.92 -3.06 15.93
CA LEU A 426 16.37 -3.15 14.57
C LEU A 426 15.30 -4.24 14.45
N TYR A 427 15.52 -5.39 15.10
CA TYR A 427 14.48 -6.43 15.21
C TYR A 427 13.22 -5.88 15.92
N GLY A 428 13.36 -5.12 17.00
CA GLY A 428 12.26 -4.46 17.69
C GLY A 428 11.46 -3.49 16.81
N ILE A 429 12.15 -2.72 15.96
CA ILE A 429 11.51 -1.83 14.98
C ILE A 429 10.73 -2.65 13.94
N GLY A 430 11.30 -3.75 13.45
CA GLY A 430 10.60 -4.68 12.57
C GLY A 430 9.34 -5.28 13.23
N ILE A 431 9.45 -5.71 14.48
CA ILE A 431 8.31 -6.20 15.28
C ILE A 431 7.21 -5.13 15.42
N ALA A 432 7.57 -3.85 15.59
CA ALA A 432 6.59 -2.75 15.61
C ALA A 432 5.89 -2.58 14.25
N ALA A 433 6.60 -2.72 13.13
CA ALA A 433 6.01 -2.70 11.80
C ALA A 433 5.00 -3.83 11.61
N VAL A 434 5.36 -5.05 12.02
CA VAL A 434 4.43 -6.20 12.00
C VAL A 434 3.24 -5.97 12.93
N GLY A 435 3.47 -5.39 14.11
CA GLY A 435 2.42 -5.00 15.03
C GLY A 435 1.41 -4.06 14.40
N MET A 436 1.88 -2.99 13.75
CA MET A 436 1.02 -2.07 13.02
C MET A 436 0.20 -2.79 11.94
N LEU A 437 0.83 -3.63 11.13
CA LEU A 437 0.18 -4.35 10.02
C LEU A 437 -0.64 -5.58 10.47
N SER A 438 -0.59 -5.99 11.73
CA SER A 438 -1.36 -7.11 12.24
C SER A 438 -2.88 -6.89 12.19
N THR A 439 -3.33 -5.63 12.15
CA THR A 439 -4.74 -5.24 11.94
C THR A 439 -5.16 -5.20 10.48
N LEU A 440 -4.26 -5.52 9.53
CA LEU A 440 -4.48 -5.28 8.10
C LEU A 440 -5.77 -5.93 7.57
N GLY A 441 -6.14 -7.11 8.06
CA GLY A 441 -7.35 -7.79 7.61
C GLY A 441 -8.62 -6.95 7.75
N ILE A 442 -8.75 -6.19 8.83
CA ILE A 442 -9.90 -5.29 9.05
C ILE A 442 -9.63 -3.88 8.52
N THR A 443 -8.40 -3.39 8.61
CA THR A 443 -8.05 -2.05 8.11
C THR A 443 -8.24 -1.97 6.59
N LEU A 444 -7.81 -2.99 5.85
CA LEU A 444 -8.04 -3.06 4.41
C LEU A 444 -9.52 -3.27 4.06
N ALA A 445 -10.31 -3.88 4.95
CA ALA A 445 -11.76 -3.96 4.77
C ALA A 445 -12.43 -2.59 4.81
N THR A 446 -11.98 -1.71 5.72
CA THR A 446 -12.43 -0.32 5.81
C THR A 446 -11.99 0.52 4.61
N ASP A 447 -10.83 0.23 4.07
CA ASP A 447 -10.25 0.98 2.96
C ASP A 447 -10.93 0.58 1.62
N ALA A 448 -11.04 -0.72 1.33
CA ALA A 448 -11.72 -1.23 0.15
C ALA A 448 -13.24 -0.99 0.14
N TYR A 449 -13.83 -0.67 1.28
CA TYR A 449 -15.21 -0.24 1.40
C TYR A 449 -15.49 1.04 0.61
N GLY A 450 -14.56 2.03 0.62
CA GLY A 450 -14.74 3.33 -0.02
C GLY A 450 -15.12 3.22 -1.50
N PRO A 451 -14.28 2.65 -2.37
CA PRO A 451 -14.58 2.50 -3.79
C PRO A 451 -15.85 1.69 -4.10
N ILE A 452 -16.20 0.74 -3.22
CA ILE A 452 -17.46 -0.03 -3.35
C ILE A 452 -18.67 0.87 -3.09
N ALA A 453 -18.58 1.74 -2.09
CA ALA A 453 -19.65 2.67 -1.72
C ALA A 453 -19.82 3.76 -2.78
N ASP A 454 -18.73 4.32 -3.27
CA ASP A 454 -18.70 5.31 -4.36
C ASP A 454 -19.34 4.75 -5.63
N ASN A 455 -18.88 3.63 -6.12
CA ASN A 455 -19.50 2.94 -7.26
C ASN A 455 -20.96 2.51 -7.03
N ALA A 456 -21.39 2.32 -5.78
CA ALA A 456 -22.79 2.11 -5.46
C ALA A 456 -23.61 3.41 -5.62
N GLY A 457 -23.03 4.56 -5.28
CA GLY A 457 -23.58 5.89 -5.57
C GLY A 457 -23.75 6.12 -7.06
N GLY A 458 -22.70 5.88 -7.85
CA GLY A 458 -22.74 5.97 -9.30
C GLY A 458 -23.80 5.05 -9.93
N ASN A 459 -23.89 3.80 -9.45
CA ASN A 459 -24.93 2.88 -9.93
C ASN A 459 -26.36 3.37 -9.57
N ALA A 460 -26.53 3.94 -8.39
CA ALA A 460 -27.82 4.50 -7.95
C ALA A 460 -28.25 5.67 -8.82
N GLU A 461 -27.34 6.60 -9.12
CA GLU A 461 -27.60 7.76 -9.98
C GLU A 461 -27.90 7.36 -11.41
N MET A 462 -27.02 6.59 -12.04
CA MET A 462 -27.19 6.11 -13.42
C MET A 462 -28.45 5.25 -13.61
N SER A 463 -28.92 4.60 -12.53
CA SER A 463 -30.15 3.78 -12.52
C SER A 463 -31.39 4.56 -12.12
N GLN A 464 -31.27 5.84 -11.77
CA GLN A 464 -32.36 6.73 -11.36
C GLN A 464 -33.21 6.15 -10.22
N LEU A 465 -32.54 5.69 -9.14
CA LEU A 465 -33.24 5.04 -8.00
C LEU A 465 -33.97 6.01 -7.08
N GLY A 466 -33.84 7.32 -7.29
CA GLY A 466 -34.51 8.37 -6.51
C GLY A 466 -33.67 8.93 -5.36
N GLU A 467 -34.06 10.13 -4.88
CA GLU A 467 -33.28 10.94 -3.95
C GLU A 467 -33.02 10.25 -2.59
N GLU A 468 -33.97 9.48 -2.06
CA GLU A 468 -33.80 8.77 -0.78
C GLU A 468 -32.65 7.73 -0.85
N VAL A 469 -32.56 7.01 -1.96
CA VAL A 469 -31.50 6.02 -2.16
C VAL A 469 -30.16 6.73 -2.38
N ARG A 470 -30.17 7.80 -3.19
CA ARG A 470 -28.97 8.61 -3.43
C ARG A 470 -28.45 9.19 -2.11
N HIS A 471 -29.29 9.75 -1.26
CA HIS A 471 -28.90 10.27 0.05
C HIS A 471 -28.23 9.21 0.93
N ARG A 472 -28.74 7.95 0.92
CA ARG A 472 -28.11 6.84 1.66
C ARG A 472 -26.77 6.43 1.06
N THR A 473 -26.66 6.36 -0.27
CA THR A 473 -25.39 6.03 -0.94
C THR A 473 -24.36 7.14 -0.78
N ASP A 474 -24.75 8.42 -0.84
CA ASP A 474 -23.87 9.56 -0.58
C ASP A 474 -23.32 9.55 0.86
N ALA A 475 -24.14 9.16 1.85
CA ALA A 475 -23.68 9.00 3.22
C ALA A 475 -22.66 7.85 3.37
N LEU A 476 -22.83 6.77 2.61
CA LEU A 476 -21.86 5.66 2.56
C LEU A 476 -20.58 6.07 1.84
N ASP A 477 -20.67 6.82 0.75
CA ASP A 477 -19.54 7.33 0.00
C ASP A 477 -18.71 8.34 0.81
N ALA A 478 -19.35 9.31 1.45
CA ALA A 478 -18.64 10.26 2.31
C ALA A 478 -17.90 9.59 3.49
N LEU A 479 -18.47 8.49 4.03
CA LEU A 479 -17.76 7.64 4.98
C LEU A 479 -16.55 6.97 4.33
N GLY A 480 -16.70 6.46 3.10
CA GLY A 480 -15.67 5.81 2.31
C GLY A 480 -14.46 6.69 2.05
N ASN A 481 -14.68 7.95 1.68
CA ASN A 481 -13.60 8.91 1.43
C ASN A 481 -12.76 9.20 2.68
N THR A 482 -13.43 9.35 3.84
CA THR A 482 -12.71 9.56 5.11
C THR A 482 -11.91 8.32 5.52
N THR A 483 -12.47 7.11 5.35
CA THR A 483 -11.79 5.87 5.70
C THR A 483 -10.66 5.54 4.73
N ALA A 484 -10.82 5.80 3.44
CA ALA A 484 -9.77 5.63 2.44
C ALA A 484 -8.56 6.55 2.70
N ALA A 485 -8.80 7.82 3.09
CA ALA A 485 -7.72 8.72 3.49
C ALA A 485 -6.97 8.19 4.72
N THR A 486 -7.71 7.70 5.73
CA THR A 486 -7.12 7.10 6.94
C THR A 486 -6.31 5.84 6.63
N GLY A 487 -6.82 4.97 5.74
CA GLY A 487 -6.13 3.76 5.28
C GLY A 487 -4.82 4.08 4.51
N LYS A 488 -4.84 5.10 3.66
CA LYS A 488 -3.62 5.59 2.99
C LYS A 488 -2.58 6.10 4.00
N GLY A 489 -2.99 6.87 5.01
CA GLY A 489 -2.11 7.31 6.10
C GLY A 489 -1.47 6.13 6.86
N PHE A 490 -2.27 5.12 7.19
CA PHE A 490 -1.80 3.86 7.80
C PHE A 490 -0.80 3.12 6.89
N ALA A 491 -1.10 2.98 5.60
CA ALA A 491 -0.22 2.32 4.63
C ALA A 491 1.14 3.04 4.52
N ILE A 492 1.13 4.37 4.45
CA ILE A 492 2.35 5.19 4.37
C ILE A 492 3.18 5.07 5.67
N GLY A 493 2.54 5.12 6.84
CA GLY A 493 3.21 4.97 8.12
C GLY A 493 3.84 3.59 8.32
N SER A 494 3.11 2.52 7.97
CA SER A 494 3.64 1.14 8.03
C SER A 494 4.80 0.92 7.07
N ALA A 495 4.74 1.55 5.88
CA ALA A 495 5.83 1.50 4.90
C ALA A 495 7.12 2.14 5.44
N ALA A 496 7.03 3.21 6.24
CA ALA A 496 8.21 3.84 6.83
C ALA A 496 8.93 2.91 7.82
N LEU A 497 8.19 2.24 8.71
CA LEU A 497 8.78 1.27 9.64
C LEU A 497 9.34 0.05 8.90
N THR A 498 8.61 -0.47 7.91
CA THR A 498 9.04 -1.61 7.07
C THR A 498 10.30 -1.28 6.28
N ALA A 499 10.39 -0.07 5.70
CA ALA A 499 11.55 0.35 4.92
C ALA A 499 12.83 0.42 5.77
N LEU A 500 12.72 0.82 7.05
CA LEU A 500 13.88 0.80 7.95
C LEU A 500 14.32 -0.65 8.26
N ALA A 501 13.38 -1.56 8.46
CA ALA A 501 13.71 -2.99 8.62
C ALA A 501 14.34 -3.57 7.34
N LEU A 502 13.86 -3.20 6.16
CA LEU A 502 14.44 -3.60 4.87
C LEU A 502 15.84 -3.02 4.65
N LEU A 503 16.09 -1.77 5.07
CA LEU A 503 17.42 -1.16 5.01
C LEU A 503 18.42 -1.96 5.84
N ALA A 504 18.03 -2.38 7.04
CA ALA A 504 18.86 -3.23 7.88
C ALA A 504 19.07 -4.62 7.23
N SER A 505 18.03 -5.20 6.65
CA SER A 505 18.11 -6.46 5.91
C SER A 505 19.02 -6.39 4.67
N TYR A 506 19.15 -5.22 4.05
CA TYR A 506 20.12 -5.01 2.96
C TYR A 506 21.56 -5.22 3.42
N VAL A 507 21.93 -4.74 4.61
CA VAL A 507 23.27 -4.96 5.15
C VAL A 507 23.52 -6.45 5.41
N GLU A 508 22.52 -7.17 5.88
CA GLU A 508 22.64 -8.63 6.08
C GLU A 508 22.80 -9.39 4.76
N GLU A 509 22.11 -8.97 3.69
CA GLU A 509 22.33 -9.59 2.37
C GLU A 509 23.71 -9.25 1.78
N ILE A 510 24.24 -8.06 2.04
CA ILE A 510 25.64 -7.72 1.70
C ILE A 510 26.62 -8.66 2.43
N LYS A 511 26.37 -8.96 3.71
CA LYS A 511 27.15 -9.95 4.47
C LYS A 511 27.19 -11.31 3.75
N ILE A 512 26.02 -11.82 3.37
CA ILE A 512 25.90 -13.10 2.67
C ILE A 512 26.59 -13.04 1.30
N ALA A 513 26.44 -11.95 0.57
CA ALA A 513 27.08 -11.77 -0.73
C ALA A 513 28.62 -11.76 -0.62
N MET A 514 29.17 -11.14 0.44
CA MET A 514 30.62 -11.15 0.70
C MET A 514 31.11 -12.55 1.09
N ILE A 515 30.34 -13.31 1.90
CA ILE A 515 30.69 -14.69 2.26
C ILE A 515 30.76 -15.56 0.99
N ARG A 516 29.77 -15.49 0.09
CA ARG A 516 29.80 -16.19 -1.19
C ARG A 516 31.00 -15.79 -2.07
N ALA A 517 31.31 -14.50 -2.10
CA ALA A 517 32.48 -14.01 -2.87
C ALA A 517 33.80 -14.53 -2.31
N ILE A 518 33.90 -14.76 -0.99
CA ILE A 518 35.09 -15.40 -0.37
C ILE A 518 35.17 -16.88 -0.77
N GLU A 519 34.04 -17.61 -0.80
CA GLU A 519 34.00 -19.00 -1.28
C GLU A 519 34.46 -19.12 -2.74
N ASP A 520 34.22 -18.08 -3.56
CA ASP A 520 34.71 -17.97 -4.94
C ASP A 520 36.18 -17.45 -5.05
N GLY A 521 36.87 -17.27 -3.91
CA GLY A 521 38.28 -16.91 -3.84
C GLY A 521 38.59 -15.43 -3.79
N ARG A 522 37.62 -14.55 -3.49
CA ARG A 522 37.86 -13.12 -3.22
C ARG A 522 38.34 -12.93 -1.78
N GLU A 523 39.22 -11.96 -1.58
CA GLU A 523 39.59 -11.46 -0.24
C GLU A 523 39.12 -10.02 -0.10
N PHE A 524 38.59 -9.70 1.06
CA PHE A 524 38.19 -8.33 1.43
C PHE A 524 39.23 -7.79 2.44
N ILE A 525 39.86 -6.66 2.10
CA ILE A 525 40.84 -6.00 2.95
C ILE A 525 40.18 -4.76 3.56
N HIS A 526 40.20 -4.66 4.86
CA HIS A 526 39.61 -3.52 5.59
C HIS A 526 40.36 -2.23 5.21
N PRO A 527 39.68 -1.18 4.73
CA PRO A 527 40.34 -0.01 4.17
C PRO A 527 41.18 0.79 5.17
N LEU A 528 40.83 0.76 6.46
CA LEU A 528 41.53 1.48 7.53
C LEU A 528 42.61 0.63 8.20
N THR A 529 42.30 -0.63 8.55
CA THR A 529 43.22 -1.51 9.30
C THR A 529 44.18 -2.32 8.42
N GLN A 530 43.90 -2.38 7.11
CA GLN A 530 44.66 -3.18 6.13
C GLN A 530 44.70 -4.69 6.48
N GLN A 531 43.78 -5.15 7.34
CA GLN A 531 43.64 -6.56 7.69
C GLN A 531 42.55 -7.22 6.85
N VAL A 532 42.66 -8.55 6.71
CA VAL A 532 41.61 -9.34 6.05
C VAL A 532 40.32 -9.20 6.86
N PHE A 533 39.26 -8.79 6.18
CA PHE A 533 37.92 -8.64 6.78
C PHE A 533 37.16 -9.95 6.67
N ASP A 534 36.72 -10.49 7.79
CA ASP A 534 35.88 -11.69 7.83
C ASP A 534 34.40 -11.32 7.99
N PRO A 535 33.60 -11.37 6.93
CA PRO A 535 32.17 -11.06 6.99
C PRO A 535 31.37 -11.98 7.92
N ALA A 536 31.81 -13.25 8.10
CA ALA A 536 31.06 -14.24 8.87
C ALA A 536 30.97 -13.87 10.36
N SER A 537 32.05 -13.33 10.90
CA SER A 537 32.16 -12.90 12.32
C SER A 537 31.83 -11.41 12.52
N ALA A 538 31.74 -10.62 11.44
CA ALA A 538 31.54 -9.19 11.51
C ALA A 538 30.12 -8.82 11.97
N THR A 539 30.05 -7.78 12.78
CA THR A 539 28.80 -7.17 13.29
C THR A 539 28.31 -6.03 12.37
N MET A 540 27.09 -5.55 12.56
CA MET A 540 26.56 -4.41 11.81
C MET A 540 27.48 -3.17 11.86
N PRO A 541 27.99 -2.73 13.01
CA PRO A 541 28.97 -1.64 13.06
C PRO A 541 30.22 -1.90 12.25
N ASP A 542 30.75 -3.13 12.24
CA ASP A 542 31.94 -3.48 11.47
C ASP A 542 31.71 -3.31 9.96
N PHE A 543 30.52 -3.66 9.46
CA PHE A 543 30.13 -3.40 8.07
C PHE A 543 30.02 -1.90 7.78
N MET A 544 29.44 -1.12 8.74
CA MET A 544 29.34 0.33 8.58
C MET A 544 30.72 1.00 8.54
N GLU A 545 31.68 0.51 9.31
CA GLU A 545 33.06 0.97 9.30
C GLU A 545 33.78 0.53 8.02
N PHE A 546 33.63 -0.74 7.60
CA PHE A 546 34.25 -1.28 6.40
C PHE A 546 33.85 -0.48 5.15
N PHE A 547 32.56 -0.22 4.95
CA PHE A 547 32.05 0.56 3.83
C PHE A 547 32.08 2.07 4.06
N GLN A 548 32.61 2.53 5.20
CA GLN A 548 32.70 3.93 5.58
C GLN A 548 31.34 4.66 5.51
N VAL A 549 30.29 4.02 6.03
CA VAL A 549 28.92 4.54 5.99
C VAL A 549 28.77 5.63 7.07
N ASN A 550 29.11 6.84 6.71
CA ASN A 550 28.92 8.02 7.55
C ASN A 550 28.58 9.24 6.68
N LEU A 551 27.98 10.26 7.27
CA LEU A 551 27.51 11.45 6.54
C LEU A 551 28.63 12.29 5.93
N MET A 552 29.88 12.10 6.33
CA MET A 552 31.03 12.78 5.75
C MET A 552 31.55 12.07 4.48
N ASN A 553 31.11 10.85 4.23
CA ASN A 553 31.43 10.14 3.00
C ASN A 553 30.64 10.71 1.83
N PRO A 554 31.28 11.28 0.79
CA PRO A 554 30.57 11.84 -0.37
C PRO A 554 29.63 10.85 -1.07
N LYS A 555 29.98 9.55 -1.11
CA LYS A 555 29.15 8.52 -1.73
C LYS A 555 27.81 8.36 -0.99
N VAL A 556 27.82 8.41 0.36
CA VAL A 556 26.61 8.37 1.18
C VAL A 556 25.79 9.63 0.94
N LEU A 557 26.40 10.82 1.00
CA LEU A 557 25.71 12.08 0.84
C LEU A 557 25.05 12.23 -0.54
N VAL A 558 25.78 11.86 -1.60
CA VAL A 558 25.23 11.82 -2.97
C VAL A 558 24.09 10.82 -3.08
N GLY A 559 24.25 9.64 -2.45
CA GLY A 559 23.16 8.65 -2.35
C GLY A 559 21.90 9.24 -1.71
N VAL A 560 22.01 9.94 -0.58
CA VAL A 560 20.88 10.61 0.09
C VAL A 560 20.20 11.61 -0.83
N PHE A 561 20.96 12.43 -1.56
CA PHE A 561 20.38 13.39 -2.51
C PHE A 561 19.66 12.70 -3.67
N ILE A 562 20.24 11.63 -4.22
CA ILE A 562 19.60 10.83 -5.28
C ILE A 562 18.30 10.18 -4.76
N GLY A 563 18.30 9.65 -3.54
CA GLY A 563 17.10 9.03 -2.95
C GLY A 563 15.96 10.03 -2.74
N ALA A 564 16.27 11.19 -2.16
CA ALA A 564 15.30 12.26 -2.02
C ALA A 564 14.78 12.76 -3.38
N MET A 565 15.69 13.00 -4.34
CA MET A 565 15.35 13.39 -5.71
C MET A 565 14.47 12.33 -6.39
N ALA A 566 14.74 11.03 -6.21
CA ALA A 566 13.99 9.95 -6.85
C ALA A 566 12.50 10.01 -6.51
N ALA A 567 12.15 10.34 -5.27
CA ALA A 567 10.76 10.51 -4.84
C ALA A 567 10.06 11.66 -5.59
N PHE A 568 10.71 12.81 -5.70
CA PHE A 568 10.17 13.97 -6.45
C PHE A 568 10.09 13.70 -7.95
N LEU A 569 11.15 13.11 -8.53
CA LEU A 569 11.17 12.76 -9.95
C LEU A 569 10.05 11.80 -10.31
N PHE A 570 9.86 10.76 -9.49
CA PHE A 570 8.78 9.79 -9.66
C PHE A 570 7.40 10.45 -9.60
N CYS A 571 7.16 11.33 -8.61
CA CYS A 571 5.91 12.08 -8.51
C CYS A 571 5.68 13.00 -9.71
N GLY A 572 6.69 13.74 -10.13
CA GLY A 572 6.60 14.60 -11.30
C GLY A 572 6.19 13.82 -12.55
N MET A 573 6.83 12.67 -12.78
CA MET A 573 6.52 11.82 -13.93
C MET A 573 5.11 11.22 -13.86
N THR A 574 4.66 10.76 -12.70
CA THR A 574 3.30 10.19 -12.54
C THR A 574 2.23 11.26 -12.65
N MET A 575 2.45 12.47 -12.13
CA MET A 575 1.53 13.59 -12.28
C MET A 575 1.40 14.03 -13.75
N GLU A 576 2.52 14.19 -14.46
CA GLU A 576 2.49 14.49 -15.88
C GLU A 576 1.82 13.39 -16.72
N ALA A 577 2.02 12.13 -16.34
CA ALA A 577 1.38 11.00 -16.97
C ALA A 577 -0.15 11.05 -16.83
N VAL A 578 -0.65 11.37 -15.63
CA VAL A 578 -2.09 11.62 -15.40
C VAL A 578 -2.57 12.78 -16.26
N GLY A 579 -1.84 13.90 -16.30
CA GLY A 579 -2.21 15.06 -17.11
C GLY A 579 -2.32 14.74 -18.60
N ARG A 580 -1.35 13.99 -19.15
CA ARG A 580 -1.41 13.58 -20.58
C ARG A 580 -2.56 12.60 -20.86
N ALA A 581 -2.84 11.70 -19.94
CA ALA A 581 -3.96 10.75 -20.07
C ALA A 581 -5.31 11.46 -19.94
N ALA A 582 -5.45 12.38 -18.98
CA ALA A 582 -6.64 13.19 -18.75
C ALA A 582 -6.96 14.09 -19.97
N GLN A 583 -5.94 14.68 -20.59
CA GLN A 583 -6.15 15.49 -21.80
C GLN A 583 -6.85 14.70 -22.90
N LYS A 584 -6.42 13.45 -23.15
CA LYS A 584 -7.05 12.58 -24.15
C LYS A 584 -8.50 12.25 -23.80
N MET A 585 -8.79 12.06 -22.52
CA MET A 585 -10.15 11.82 -22.04
C MET A 585 -11.04 13.03 -22.21
N VAL A 586 -10.57 14.22 -21.82
CA VAL A 586 -11.26 15.52 -22.03
C VAL A 586 -11.62 15.72 -23.51
N GLU A 587 -10.65 15.47 -24.41
CA GLU A 587 -10.87 15.59 -25.85
C GLU A 587 -11.95 14.63 -26.36
N GLU A 588 -11.97 13.39 -25.87
CA GLU A 588 -12.96 12.38 -26.23
C GLU A 588 -14.35 12.73 -25.71
N VAL A 589 -14.49 13.15 -24.45
CA VAL A 589 -15.79 13.55 -23.90
C VAL A 589 -16.35 14.75 -24.65
N ARG A 590 -15.52 15.75 -24.94
CA ARG A 590 -15.92 16.91 -25.76
C ARG A 590 -16.31 16.51 -27.18
N ARG A 591 -15.59 15.54 -27.79
CA ARG A 591 -15.93 15.01 -29.12
C ARG A 591 -17.32 14.38 -29.10
N GLN A 592 -17.61 13.51 -28.13
CA GLN A 592 -18.90 12.84 -28.02
C GLN A 592 -20.04 13.85 -27.80
N PHE A 593 -19.89 14.84 -26.93
CA PHE A 593 -20.90 15.89 -26.73
C PHE A 593 -21.18 16.71 -27.99
N ARG A 594 -20.19 16.90 -28.84
CA ARG A 594 -20.33 17.64 -30.10
C ARG A 594 -20.90 16.79 -31.23
N GLU A 595 -20.48 15.54 -31.35
CA GLU A 595 -20.76 14.68 -32.53
C GLU A 595 -21.95 13.78 -32.34
N ILE A 596 -22.29 13.35 -31.12
CA ILE A 596 -23.45 12.49 -30.86
C ILE A 596 -24.64 13.36 -30.49
N ALA A 597 -25.50 13.65 -31.43
CA ALA A 597 -26.67 14.48 -31.21
C ALA A 597 -27.64 13.83 -30.20
N GLY A 598 -28.09 14.63 -29.22
CA GLY A 598 -29.05 14.19 -28.21
C GLY A 598 -28.45 13.59 -26.95
N ILE A 599 -27.12 13.53 -26.79
CA ILE A 599 -26.50 13.09 -25.53
C ILE A 599 -26.89 14.01 -24.39
N LEU A 600 -26.70 15.32 -24.51
CA LEU A 600 -26.99 16.29 -23.44
C LEU A 600 -28.49 16.33 -23.06
N GLU A 601 -29.37 16.03 -24.00
CA GLU A 601 -30.80 15.90 -23.77
C GLU A 601 -31.23 14.51 -23.24
N GLY A 602 -30.28 13.60 -23.03
CA GLY A 602 -30.57 12.23 -22.58
C GLY A 602 -31.29 11.35 -23.59
N LYS A 603 -31.30 11.71 -24.90
CA LYS A 603 -31.95 10.97 -25.96
C LYS A 603 -31.03 9.96 -26.65
N ALA A 604 -29.72 10.14 -26.53
CA ALA A 604 -28.72 9.23 -27.08
C ALA A 604 -27.83 8.68 -25.95
N THR A 605 -27.38 7.44 -26.12
CA THR A 605 -26.44 6.80 -25.17
C THR A 605 -25.00 7.14 -25.56
N PRO A 606 -24.15 7.57 -24.60
CA PRO A 606 -22.73 7.77 -24.84
C PRO A 606 -22.00 6.49 -25.23
N ASP A 607 -20.88 6.64 -25.93
CA ASP A 607 -19.94 5.55 -26.15
C ASP A 607 -18.97 5.43 -24.95
N TYR A 608 -19.42 4.73 -23.90
CA TYR A 608 -18.61 4.46 -22.72
C TYR A 608 -17.36 3.63 -23.01
N GLY A 609 -17.44 2.75 -24.04
CA GLY A 609 -16.36 1.83 -24.41
C GLY A 609 -15.11 2.57 -24.86
N SER A 610 -15.25 3.61 -25.67
CA SER A 610 -14.14 4.45 -26.14
C SER A 610 -13.39 5.12 -24.98
N CYS A 611 -14.08 5.62 -23.96
CA CYS A 611 -13.46 6.22 -22.78
C CYS A 611 -12.65 5.19 -21.97
N VAL A 612 -13.20 3.98 -21.76
CA VAL A 612 -12.49 2.87 -21.09
C VAL A 612 -11.23 2.46 -21.86
N GLU A 613 -11.31 2.40 -23.21
CA GLU A 613 -10.17 2.05 -24.05
C GLU A 613 -9.06 3.10 -24.00
N ILE A 614 -9.42 4.39 -24.07
CA ILE A 614 -8.45 5.50 -24.00
C ILE A 614 -7.71 5.50 -22.67
N SER A 615 -8.42 5.42 -21.54
CA SER A 615 -7.79 5.32 -20.21
C SER A 615 -6.90 4.09 -20.09
N THR A 616 -7.34 2.93 -20.61
CA THR A 616 -6.55 1.69 -20.58
C THR A 616 -5.23 1.85 -21.35
N ARG A 617 -5.29 2.35 -22.58
CA ARG A 617 -4.09 2.54 -23.41
C ARG A 617 -3.14 3.57 -22.82
N ALA A 618 -3.67 4.67 -22.32
CA ALA A 618 -2.86 5.71 -21.69
C ALA A 618 -2.15 5.16 -20.45
N ALA A 619 -2.87 4.51 -19.54
CA ALA A 619 -2.30 3.92 -18.33
C ALA A 619 -1.18 2.90 -18.65
N GLN A 620 -1.38 2.01 -19.64
CA GLN A 620 -0.39 1.02 -20.05
C GLN A 620 0.90 1.63 -20.58
N HIS A 621 0.79 2.72 -21.31
CA HIS A 621 1.95 3.41 -21.89
C HIS A 621 2.69 4.24 -20.81
N GLU A 622 1.94 5.00 -20.02
CA GLU A 622 2.49 5.99 -19.10
C GLU A 622 3.08 5.37 -17.83
N MET A 623 2.62 4.17 -17.40
CA MET A 623 3.14 3.51 -16.20
C MET A 623 4.56 2.94 -16.37
N LEU A 624 5.02 2.67 -17.60
CA LEU A 624 6.26 1.94 -17.85
C LEU A 624 7.50 2.70 -17.36
N VAL A 625 7.63 3.98 -17.74
CA VAL A 625 8.84 4.75 -17.47
C VAL A 625 9.03 5.00 -15.97
N PRO A 626 8.03 5.49 -15.21
CA PRO A 626 8.17 5.66 -13.76
C PRO A 626 8.49 4.35 -13.04
N SER A 627 7.84 3.24 -13.42
CA SER A 627 8.05 1.94 -12.78
C SER A 627 9.44 1.35 -13.06
N LEU A 628 9.94 1.46 -14.29
CA LEU A 628 11.28 1.01 -14.63
C LEU A 628 12.37 1.87 -13.98
N LEU A 629 12.12 3.18 -13.84
CA LEU A 629 13.04 4.09 -13.16
C LEU A 629 13.23 3.69 -11.69
N ALA A 630 12.16 3.32 -11.00
CA ALA A 630 12.18 2.86 -9.61
C ALA A 630 13.08 1.62 -9.42
N ILE A 631 13.16 0.75 -10.43
CA ILE A 631 14.03 -0.43 -10.43
C ILE A 631 15.47 -0.04 -10.84
N ALA A 632 15.63 0.84 -11.81
CA ALA A 632 16.93 1.18 -12.37
C ALA A 632 17.81 2.01 -11.41
N ILE A 633 17.22 2.94 -10.66
CA ILE A 633 17.97 3.85 -9.77
C ILE A 633 18.82 3.08 -8.73
N PRO A 634 18.28 2.13 -7.93
CA PRO A 634 19.10 1.40 -6.96
C PRO A 634 20.22 0.60 -7.61
N ILE A 635 19.98 0.01 -8.78
CA ILE A 635 20.97 -0.75 -9.52
C ILE A 635 22.13 0.14 -9.97
N ILE A 636 21.81 1.28 -10.59
CA ILE A 636 22.82 2.24 -11.07
C ILE A 636 23.65 2.78 -9.89
N VAL A 637 22.99 3.17 -8.79
CA VAL A 637 23.68 3.67 -7.60
C VAL A 637 24.55 2.58 -6.97
N GLY A 638 24.09 1.33 -6.93
CA GLY A 638 24.87 0.20 -6.43
C GLY A 638 26.15 -0.05 -7.24
N ILE A 639 26.06 0.02 -8.56
CA ILE A 639 27.23 -0.17 -9.47
C ILE A 639 28.19 1.01 -9.38
N VAL A 640 27.68 2.26 -9.32
CA VAL A 640 28.52 3.48 -9.42
C VAL A 640 29.07 3.93 -8.08
N LEU A 641 28.23 3.90 -7.03
CA LEU A 641 28.58 4.41 -5.69
C LEU A 641 28.83 3.31 -4.65
N GLY A 642 28.54 2.05 -5.01
CA GLY A 642 28.71 0.89 -4.12
C GLY A 642 27.74 0.88 -2.94
N VAL A 643 28.01 0.05 -1.94
CA VAL A 643 27.15 -0.19 -0.76
C VAL A 643 26.85 1.11 0.00
N ALA A 644 27.87 1.96 0.21
CA ALA A 644 27.71 3.23 0.92
C ALA A 644 26.71 4.16 0.20
N GLY A 645 26.78 4.23 -1.14
CA GLY A 645 25.85 5.01 -1.94
C GLY A 645 24.40 4.49 -1.88
N VAL A 646 24.23 3.17 -1.90
CA VAL A 646 22.89 2.55 -1.77
C VAL A 646 22.30 2.81 -0.41
N LEU A 647 23.05 2.70 0.67
CA LEU A 647 22.55 3.03 2.02
C LEU A 647 22.13 4.50 2.10
N GLY A 648 22.90 5.41 1.51
CA GLY A 648 22.49 6.81 1.36
C GLY A 648 21.19 6.97 0.55
N LEU A 649 21.08 6.28 -0.59
CA LEU A 649 19.88 6.25 -1.44
C LEU A 649 18.63 5.85 -0.65
N LEU A 650 18.72 4.77 0.10
CA LEU A 650 17.59 4.23 0.86
C LEU A 650 17.16 5.18 1.99
N VAL A 651 18.11 5.79 2.69
CA VAL A 651 17.82 6.80 3.73
C VAL A 651 17.15 8.03 3.12
N GLY A 652 17.71 8.55 2.02
CA GLY A 652 17.17 9.73 1.33
C GLY A 652 15.78 9.46 0.73
N GLY A 653 15.61 8.28 0.11
CA GLY A 653 14.34 7.83 -0.43
C GLY A 653 13.26 7.65 0.64
N LEU A 654 13.64 7.08 1.80
CA LEU A 654 12.73 6.94 2.93
C LEU A 654 12.32 8.31 3.49
N ALA A 655 13.26 9.18 3.82
CA ALA A 655 12.98 10.47 4.41
C ALA A 655 12.17 11.38 3.47
N GLY A 656 12.62 11.53 2.22
CA GLY A 656 11.94 12.34 1.21
C GLY A 656 10.61 11.75 0.77
N GLY A 657 10.58 10.45 0.47
CA GLY A 657 9.40 9.77 -0.02
C GLY A 657 8.29 9.67 1.03
N PHE A 658 8.62 9.37 2.28
CA PHE A 658 7.63 9.30 3.36
C PHE A 658 6.95 10.66 3.60
N THR A 659 7.74 11.72 3.75
CA THR A 659 7.18 13.07 3.97
C THR A 659 6.35 13.55 2.79
N LEU A 660 6.81 13.30 1.57
CA LEU A 660 6.11 13.67 0.34
C LEU A 660 4.81 12.86 0.18
N ALA A 661 4.81 11.56 0.50
CA ALA A 661 3.63 10.71 0.44
C ALA A 661 2.53 11.18 1.40
N VAL A 662 2.89 11.50 2.66
CA VAL A 662 1.93 12.07 3.64
C VAL A 662 1.38 13.39 3.16
N PHE A 663 2.26 14.28 2.69
CA PHE A 663 1.84 15.57 2.13
C PHE A 663 0.82 15.42 1.01
N MET A 664 1.13 14.58 0.01
CA MET A 664 0.28 14.42 -1.16
C MET A 664 -1.04 13.74 -0.82
N ALA A 665 -1.02 12.65 -0.06
CA ALA A 665 -2.24 11.94 0.31
C ALA A 665 -3.20 12.82 1.13
N ASN A 666 -2.68 13.57 2.10
CA ASN A 666 -3.49 14.43 2.96
C ASN A 666 -3.97 15.71 2.25
N ALA A 667 -3.15 16.32 1.40
CA ALA A 667 -3.58 17.48 0.60
C ALA A 667 -4.72 17.09 -0.34
N GLY A 668 -4.56 15.98 -1.08
CA GLY A 668 -5.58 15.48 -2.00
C GLY A 668 -6.90 15.13 -1.29
N GLY A 669 -6.82 14.39 -0.18
CA GLY A 669 -8.01 14.04 0.61
C GLY A 669 -8.70 15.25 1.23
N ALA A 670 -7.94 16.29 1.60
CA ALA A 670 -8.52 17.52 2.14
C ALA A 670 -9.24 18.35 1.06
N TRP A 671 -8.74 18.41 -0.18
CA TRP A 671 -9.44 19.07 -1.30
C TRP A 671 -10.73 18.36 -1.67
N ASP A 672 -10.73 17.05 -1.77
CA ASP A 672 -11.91 16.25 -2.08
C ASP A 672 -13.02 16.45 -1.04
N ASN A 673 -12.71 16.29 0.24
CA ASN A 673 -13.66 16.54 1.31
C ASN A 673 -14.08 18.02 1.44
N ALA A 674 -13.25 18.96 0.99
CA ALA A 674 -13.63 20.38 0.90
C ALA A 674 -14.68 20.60 -0.19
N LYS A 675 -14.57 19.92 -1.36
CA LYS A 675 -15.59 19.92 -2.41
C LYS A 675 -16.91 19.36 -1.88
N LYS A 676 -16.87 18.18 -1.26
CA LYS A 676 -18.06 17.52 -0.70
C LYS A 676 -18.77 18.38 0.36
N MET A 677 -18.02 19.07 1.20
CA MET A 677 -18.59 20.03 2.16
C MET A 677 -19.40 21.15 1.48
N VAL A 678 -18.93 21.66 0.34
CA VAL A 678 -19.68 22.66 -0.42
C VAL A 678 -20.91 22.03 -1.07
N GLU A 679 -20.82 20.83 -1.59
CA GLU A 679 -21.91 20.07 -2.19
C GLU A 679 -23.06 19.78 -1.20
N GLU A 680 -22.76 19.63 0.08
CA GLU A 680 -23.75 19.49 1.18
C GLU A 680 -24.55 20.77 1.47
N GLY A 681 -24.33 21.85 0.71
CA GLY A 681 -25.07 23.09 0.83
C GLY A 681 -24.32 24.23 1.53
N ASN A 682 -23.07 24.01 1.98
CA ASN A 682 -22.26 25.06 2.56
C ASN A 682 -21.74 26.01 1.46
N PHE A 683 -21.47 27.28 1.81
CA PHE A 683 -20.87 28.30 0.93
C PHE A 683 -21.57 28.47 -0.43
N GLY A 684 -22.87 28.21 -0.51
CA GLY A 684 -23.70 28.37 -1.70
C GLY A 684 -24.08 27.07 -2.40
N GLY A 685 -23.57 25.92 -1.96
CA GLY A 685 -23.94 24.59 -2.46
C GLY A 685 -23.51 24.26 -3.89
N LYS A 686 -24.06 23.19 -4.44
CA LYS A 686 -23.78 22.72 -5.82
C LYS A 686 -24.03 23.81 -6.86
N GLY A 687 -23.16 23.96 -7.86
CA GLY A 687 -23.24 24.95 -8.92
C GLY A 687 -22.75 26.35 -8.55
N SER A 688 -22.47 26.62 -7.26
CA SER A 688 -21.96 27.94 -6.81
C SER A 688 -20.53 28.21 -7.30
N PHE A 689 -20.10 29.49 -7.18
CA PHE A 689 -18.72 29.86 -7.48
C PHE A 689 -17.72 29.10 -6.58
N ALA A 690 -18.04 28.94 -5.30
CA ALA A 690 -17.22 28.17 -4.37
C ALA A 690 -17.15 26.70 -4.76
N HIS A 691 -18.26 26.10 -5.23
CA HIS A 691 -18.27 24.73 -5.73
C HIS A 691 -17.33 24.55 -6.92
N LYS A 692 -17.44 25.39 -7.94
CA LYS A 692 -16.53 25.34 -9.12
C LYS A 692 -15.07 25.56 -8.74
N ALA A 693 -14.78 26.40 -7.75
CA ALA A 693 -13.42 26.60 -7.24
C ALA A 693 -12.88 25.36 -6.48
N THR A 694 -13.71 24.69 -5.70
CA THR A 694 -13.32 23.48 -4.98
C THR A 694 -13.18 22.26 -5.89
N ILE A 695 -13.98 22.13 -6.97
CA ILE A 695 -13.76 21.11 -8.03
C ILE A 695 -12.37 21.24 -8.62
N VAL A 696 -11.91 22.46 -8.96
CA VAL A 696 -10.55 22.67 -9.47
C VAL A 696 -9.48 22.23 -8.46
N GLY A 697 -9.72 22.48 -7.16
CA GLY A 697 -8.82 22.02 -6.10
C GLY A 697 -8.76 20.49 -6.01
N ASP A 698 -9.90 19.83 -6.10
CA ASP A 698 -10.03 18.38 -6.08
C ASP A 698 -9.33 17.75 -7.31
N THR A 699 -9.58 18.28 -8.51
CA THR A 699 -8.90 17.85 -9.75
C THR A 699 -7.36 17.93 -9.65
N VAL A 700 -6.81 18.94 -8.95
CA VAL A 700 -5.37 19.02 -8.65
C VAL A 700 -4.96 17.98 -7.61
N GLY A 701 -5.83 17.72 -6.63
CA GLY A 701 -5.61 16.78 -5.54
C GLY A 701 -5.68 15.30 -5.95
N ASP A 702 -6.44 14.98 -6.98
CA ASP A 702 -6.66 13.62 -7.45
C ASP A 702 -5.36 12.86 -7.79
N PRO A 703 -4.45 13.38 -8.64
CA PRO A 703 -3.17 12.75 -8.85
C PRO A 703 -2.34 12.61 -7.56
N PHE A 704 -2.51 13.53 -6.61
CA PHE A 704 -1.80 13.51 -5.34
C PHE A 704 -2.26 12.34 -4.47
N LYS A 705 -3.58 12.21 -4.25
CA LYS A 705 -4.14 11.25 -3.28
C LYS A 705 -4.22 9.81 -3.81
N ASP A 706 -4.38 9.63 -5.14
CA ASP A 706 -4.74 8.34 -5.72
C ASP A 706 -3.68 7.75 -6.66
N THR A 707 -2.72 8.56 -7.15
CA THR A 707 -1.64 8.08 -8.03
C THR A 707 -0.28 8.24 -7.37
N SER A 708 0.22 9.47 -7.25
CA SER A 708 1.61 9.73 -6.84
C SER A 708 1.86 9.46 -5.37
N GLY A 709 1.00 9.96 -4.47
CA GLY A 709 1.14 9.78 -3.02
C GLY A 709 1.22 8.31 -2.60
N PRO A 710 0.20 7.49 -2.90
CA PRO A 710 0.23 6.07 -2.55
C PRO A 710 1.33 5.28 -3.25
N SER A 711 1.74 5.66 -4.45
CA SER A 711 2.82 4.97 -5.17
C SER A 711 4.20 5.22 -4.56
N LEU A 712 4.39 6.30 -3.81
CA LEU A 712 5.65 6.58 -3.10
C LEU A 712 5.94 5.57 -2.01
N ASN A 713 4.93 5.07 -1.30
CA ASN A 713 5.15 4.07 -0.27
C ASN A 713 5.70 2.76 -0.87
N ILE A 714 5.23 2.40 -2.08
CA ILE A 714 5.74 1.26 -2.84
C ILE A 714 7.15 1.55 -3.36
N LEU A 715 7.38 2.76 -3.89
CA LEU A 715 8.70 3.17 -4.39
C LEU A 715 9.80 2.99 -3.33
N ILE A 716 9.55 3.46 -2.10
CA ILE A 716 10.51 3.37 -0.99
C ILE A 716 10.87 1.91 -0.70
N LYS A 717 9.88 1.03 -0.61
CA LYS A 717 10.07 -0.39 -0.34
C LYS A 717 10.69 -1.11 -1.52
N LEU A 718 10.25 -0.81 -2.74
CA LEU A 718 10.80 -1.41 -3.96
C LEU A 718 12.28 -1.07 -4.12
N MET A 719 12.71 0.18 -3.89
CA MET A 719 14.13 0.54 -3.93
C MET A 719 14.94 -0.31 -2.94
N SER A 720 14.41 -0.54 -1.73
CA SER A 720 15.07 -1.40 -0.74
C SER A 720 15.12 -2.86 -1.20
N MET A 721 14.01 -3.40 -1.71
CA MET A 721 13.93 -4.79 -2.21
C MET A 721 14.84 -5.02 -3.43
N VAL A 722 14.89 -4.07 -4.37
CA VAL A 722 15.82 -4.13 -5.50
C VAL A 722 17.26 -4.12 -5.02
N SER A 723 17.59 -3.27 -4.05
CA SER A 723 18.94 -3.21 -3.46
C SER A 723 19.32 -4.54 -2.80
N ILE A 724 18.41 -5.17 -2.05
CA ILE A 724 18.61 -6.48 -1.43
C ILE A 724 18.89 -7.53 -2.50
N VAL A 725 18.04 -7.62 -3.52
CA VAL A 725 18.20 -8.60 -4.60
C VAL A 725 19.50 -8.37 -5.40
N MET A 726 19.93 -7.11 -5.54
CA MET A 726 21.14 -6.73 -6.27
C MET A 726 22.40 -6.65 -5.39
N ALA A 727 22.33 -7.05 -4.13
CA ALA A 727 23.46 -6.97 -3.20
C ALA A 727 24.70 -7.71 -3.70
N GLY A 728 24.53 -8.92 -4.26
CA GLY A 728 25.63 -9.68 -4.84
C GLY A 728 26.29 -8.96 -6.02
N LEU A 729 25.51 -8.30 -6.87
CA LEU A 729 26.03 -7.49 -7.96
C LEU A 729 26.78 -6.26 -7.42
N THR A 730 26.22 -5.57 -6.42
CA THR A 730 26.87 -4.42 -5.78
C THR A 730 28.23 -4.80 -5.18
N VAL A 731 28.32 -5.94 -4.48
CA VAL A 731 29.59 -6.47 -3.92
C VAL A 731 30.55 -6.88 -5.02
N ALA A 732 30.06 -7.37 -6.17
CA ALA A 732 30.92 -7.77 -7.30
C ALA A 732 31.64 -6.57 -7.93
N PHE A 733 31.05 -5.38 -7.90
CA PHE A 733 31.60 -4.13 -8.41
C PHE A 733 32.25 -3.23 -7.35
N ALA A 734 32.11 -3.56 -6.06
CA ALA A 734 32.76 -2.86 -4.95
C ALA A 734 34.21 -3.39 -4.71
#